data_57575df0ebf5f6fabcdb2b1d51117a7c
#
_entry.id   57575df0ebf5f6fabcdb2b1d51117a7c
#
_cell.length_a   1.000
_cell.length_b   1.000
_cell.length_c   1.000
_cell.angle_alpha   90.00
_cell.angle_beta   90.00
_cell.angle_gamma   90.00
#
_symmetry.space_group_name_H-M   'P 1'
#
loop_
_entity.id
_entity.type
_entity.pdbx_description
1 polymer ?
#
loop_
_entity_poly.entity_id
_entity_poly.type
_entity_poly.pdbx_seq_one_letter_code
_entity_poly.pdbx_strand_id
1 'polypeptide(L)'
;THNDGVFKAYTEEMRRARHSHLITGLPDAYGRGRIIGDYRRAALYGIDRLIEEKKKDKAALSGVNFDEEHIRLSEELSNQITALSDIKKMALSYGFDISGPAANAREAVQWTYFAYLAAIKEQNGAAMSLGRVSTFLDIYIERDLKNGVITERQAQELMDDFVMKLRIARHLRTPEYNELFGGDPMWITESVGGMGEDGRTLVTKNSYRMLNTLYTLGSSPEPNLTVLWAKALPEGFKRFCAKVSCDTDSIQYENDDVMRPIYGDDYAIACCVSAMKIGKQMQFFGARCNLPKLLLLALNGGFDVSSGLHIGPQMPALNDGPLQYEEVKSRLDGYMAWLARLYVNTMNVIHYMHDXXMQFFGARCNLAKLLLLSLNGGYDTASGISAGPQMKPFEDEVLSYDKVYERFCEYAAWLLRLYVNTMNVIHYMHDKYAYESSQMALHDTEVHRFMAFGIAGLSVITDSLSAIKYARVTPVRDENGYITDFKTEGDFPKFGNDDDRVDTIAKSLTHLVITELRKTPTYRNAEHTLSVLTITSNVMYGKHTGATPDGRQAGTPFAPGANPMHNREENGALASLNSVAKLSYDDCRDGISNTFSITPETLGRTGGERVKNLVSVLDGYFAKKAHHINVNVLNRQTLIEAYNDPTAYPNLTIRVSGYAVNFHKLSREQQREVISRTFHEAM
;
A
#
# COMPACT_ATOMS: atom_id res chain seq x y z
N THR A 1 -23.83 -2.55 -14.88
CA THR A 1 -22.56 -1.88 -14.56
C THR A 1 -21.48 -2.92 -14.28
N HIS A 2 -20.22 -2.50 -14.29
CA HIS A 2 -19.10 -3.41 -13.97
C HIS A 2 -19.21 -3.97 -12.55
N ASN A 3 -19.66 -3.14 -11.60
CA ASN A 3 -19.89 -3.59 -10.22
C ASN A 3 -20.89 -4.74 -10.17
N ASP A 4 -21.99 -4.62 -10.92
CA ASP A 4 -23.00 -5.70 -10.99
C ASP A 4 -22.38 -6.98 -11.55
N GLY A 5 -21.51 -6.85 -12.54
CA GLY A 5 -20.80 -8.00 -13.12
C GLY A 5 -19.93 -8.70 -12.09
N VAL A 6 -19.10 -7.94 -11.36
CA VAL A 6 -18.22 -8.48 -10.32
C VAL A 6 -19.07 -9.22 -9.25
N PHE A 7 -20.11 -8.54 -8.73
CA PHE A 7 -20.91 -9.12 -7.65
C PHE A 7 -21.69 -10.36 -8.11
N LYS A 8 -22.11 -10.41 -9.38
CA LYS A 8 -22.74 -11.62 -9.95
C LYS A 8 -21.76 -12.78 -10.07
N ALA A 9 -20.50 -12.49 -10.36
CA ALA A 9 -19.46 -13.51 -10.54
C ALA A 9 -18.93 -14.08 -9.22
N TYR A 10 -19.09 -13.36 -8.11
CA TYR A 10 -18.61 -13.82 -6.81
C TYR A 10 -19.32 -15.08 -6.35
N THR A 11 -18.54 -16.04 -5.87
CA THR A 11 -19.09 -17.22 -5.18
C THR A 11 -19.61 -16.80 -3.80
N GLU A 12 -20.42 -17.66 -3.17
CA GLU A 12 -20.91 -17.41 -1.81
C GLU A 12 -19.74 -17.28 -0.83
N GLU A 13 -18.71 -18.07 -1.00
CA GLU A 13 -17.52 -18.02 -0.14
C GLU A 13 -16.79 -16.68 -0.26
N MET A 14 -16.64 -16.14 -1.49
CA MET A 14 -16.06 -14.82 -1.73
C MET A 14 -16.89 -13.73 -1.02
N ARG A 15 -18.23 -13.81 -1.13
CA ARG A 15 -19.14 -12.87 -0.46
C ARG A 15 -19.00 -12.91 1.05
N ARG A 16 -18.91 -14.11 1.63
CA ARG A 16 -18.73 -14.27 3.09
C ARG A 16 -17.41 -13.68 3.57
N ALA A 17 -16.32 -13.94 2.85
CA ALA A 17 -14.98 -13.39 3.16
C ALA A 17 -14.99 -11.85 3.11
N ARG A 18 -15.70 -11.27 2.12
CA ARG A 18 -15.87 -9.82 2.00
C ARG A 18 -16.72 -9.26 3.15
N HIS A 19 -17.87 -9.87 3.41
CA HIS A 19 -18.81 -9.42 4.45
C HIS A 19 -18.20 -9.48 5.87
N SER A 20 -17.43 -10.52 6.14
CA SER A 20 -16.78 -10.69 7.46
C SER A 20 -15.56 -9.81 7.65
N HIS A 21 -15.15 -9.05 6.63
CA HIS A 21 -13.92 -8.25 6.62
C HIS A 21 -12.65 -9.10 6.82
N LEU A 22 -12.70 -10.37 6.42
CA LEU A 22 -11.51 -11.21 6.31
C LEU A 22 -10.64 -10.74 5.14
N ILE A 23 -11.29 -10.39 4.02
CA ILE A 23 -10.67 -9.70 2.89
C ILE A 23 -11.37 -8.34 2.77
N THR A 24 -10.63 -7.24 2.78
CA THR A 24 -11.21 -5.90 2.70
C THR A 24 -10.48 -5.01 1.72
N GLY A 25 -11.09 -3.86 1.44
CA GLY A 25 -10.56 -2.93 0.47
C GLY A 25 -10.55 -3.51 -0.93
N LEU A 26 -11.45 -4.46 -1.21
CA LEU A 26 -11.60 -5.04 -2.54
C LEU A 26 -11.97 -3.94 -3.54
N PRO A 27 -11.31 -3.89 -4.69
CA PRO A 27 -11.61 -2.88 -5.70
C PRO A 27 -12.87 -3.20 -6.52
N ASP A 28 -13.76 -3.99 -5.98
CA ASP A 28 -14.95 -4.50 -6.65
C ASP A 28 -16.00 -3.43 -6.96
N ALA A 29 -15.91 -2.27 -6.34
CA ALA A 29 -16.89 -1.21 -6.53
C ALA A 29 -16.33 0.08 -7.14
N TYR A 30 -15.00 0.29 -7.16
CA TYR A 30 -14.46 1.59 -7.53
C TYR A 30 -13.03 1.55 -8.08
N GLY A 31 -12.36 0.45 -8.02
CA GLY A 31 -10.92 0.43 -8.19
C GLY A 31 -10.42 0.52 -9.63
N ARG A 32 -9.17 0.80 -9.73
CA ARG A 32 -8.38 0.85 -10.96
C ARG A 32 -6.97 0.39 -10.61
N GLY A 33 -6.23 -0.16 -11.52
CA GLY A 33 -4.84 -0.53 -11.28
C GLY A 33 -3.97 0.71 -11.10
N ARG A 34 -2.77 0.49 -10.61
CA ARG A 34 -1.78 1.56 -10.51
C ARG A 34 -0.97 1.61 -11.79
N ILE A 35 -0.82 2.80 -12.34
CA ILE A 35 0.05 3.06 -13.48
C ILE A 35 0.98 4.22 -13.13
N ILE A 36 2.14 4.24 -13.78
CA ILE A 36 2.97 5.43 -13.91
C ILE A 36 3.22 5.55 -15.41
N GLY A 37 2.39 6.31 -16.09
CA GLY A 37 2.57 6.58 -17.50
C GLY A 37 3.86 7.37 -17.72
N ASP A 38 4.50 7.17 -18.84
CA ASP A 38 5.67 7.97 -19.16
C ASP A 38 5.23 9.32 -19.76
N TYR A 39 4.75 10.18 -18.88
CA TYR A 39 4.19 11.49 -19.23
C TYR A 39 5.25 12.40 -19.88
N ARG A 40 6.53 12.10 -19.68
CA ARG A 40 7.67 12.82 -20.28
C ARG A 40 7.67 12.70 -21.80
N ARG A 41 7.13 11.60 -22.34
CA ARG A 41 7.08 11.34 -23.79
C ARG A 41 6.35 12.45 -24.56
N ALA A 42 5.31 13.02 -23.96
CA ALA A 42 4.55 14.11 -24.60
C ALA A 42 5.47 15.32 -24.84
N ALA A 43 6.27 15.70 -23.83
CA ALA A 43 7.20 16.83 -23.97
C ALA A 43 8.40 16.50 -24.88
N LEU A 44 8.91 15.26 -24.79
CA LEU A 44 10.10 14.85 -25.57
C LEU A 44 9.79 14.73 -27.06
N TYR A 45 8.65 14.14 -27.41
CA TYR A 45 8.41 13.70 -28.79
C TYR A 45 7.21 14.39 -29.44
N GLY A 46 6.29 14.91 -28.66
CA GLY A 46 4.99 15.36 -29.15
C GLY A 46 4.05 14.18 -29.42
N ILE A 47 2.77 14.46 -29.42
CA ILE A 47 1.75 13.41 -29.50
C ILE A 47 1.71 12.73 -30.89
N ASP A 48 2.00 13.47 -31.98
CA ASP A 48 1.99 12.88 -33.32
C ASP A 48 3.03 11.74 -33.43
N ARG A 49 4.21 11.93 -32.87
CA ARG A 49 5.23 10.88 -32.87
C ARG A 49 4.76 9.64 -32.09
N LEU A 50 4.10 9.85 -30.94
CA LEU A 50 3.59 8.75 -30.13
C LEU A 50 2.52 7.95 -30.87
N ILE A 51 1.61 8.64 -31.59
CA ILE A 51 0.59 8.01 -32.46
C ILE A 51 1.28 7.17 -33.54
N GLU A 52 2.30 7.72 -34.20
CA GLU A 52 3.01 6.98 -35.25
C GLU A 52 3.71 5.72 -34.72
N GLU A 53 4.32 5.80 -33.52
CA GLU A 53 4.95 4.62 -32.91
C GLU A 53 3.89 3.53 -32.60
N LYS A 54 2.73 3.91 -32.04
CA LYS A 54 1.64 2.93 -31.77
C LYS A 54 1.10 2.32 -33.09
N LYS A 55 1.03 3.11 -34.17
CA LYS A 55 0.64 2.59 -35.49
C LYS A 55 1.66 1.56 -36.01
N LYS A 56 2.95 1.81 -35.81
CA LYS A 56 4.01 0.86 -36.18
C LYS A 56 3.90 -0.43 -35.38
N ASP A 57 3.69 -0.31 -34.06
CA ASP A 57 3.51 -1.48 -33.19
C ASP A 57 2.30 -2.31 -33.65
N LYS A 58 1.20 -1.64 -33.97
CA LYS A 58 0.01 -2.32 -34.50
C LYS A 58 0.27 -3.00 -35.83
N ALA A 59 0.97 -2.32 -36.75
CA ALA A 59 1.32 -2.88 -38.04
C ALA A 59 2.24 -4.12 -37.91
N ALA A 60 3.09 -4.15 -36.88
CA ALA A 60 3.97 -5.30 -36.64
C ALA A 60 3.18 -6.59 -36.27
N LEU A 61 1.91 -6.46 -35.89
CA LEU A 61 1.05 -7.62 -35.64
C LEU A 61 0.58 -8.29 -36.94
N SER A 62 0.77 -7.65 -38.10
CA SER A 62 0.38 -8.27 -39.39
C SER A 62 1.29 -9.46 -39.68
N GLY A 63 0.72 -10.57 -40.06
CA GLY A 63 1.46 -11.80 -40.39
C GLY A 63 1.60 -12.78 -39.24
N VAL A 64 1.16 -12.42 -38.02
CA VAL A 64 1.06 -13.40 -36.91
C VAL A 64 -0.33 -14.02 -36.89
N ASN A 65 -0.45 -15.17 -36.27
CA ASN A 65 -1.77 -15.79 -36.04
C ASN A 65 -2.52 -14.97 -34.98
N PHE A 66 -3.75 -14.56 -35.31
CA PHE A 66 -4.57 -13.75 -34.44
C PHE A 66 -5.33 -14.62 -33.43
N ASP A 67 -4.66 -15.00 -32.36
CA ASP A 67 -5.31 -15.63 -31.21
C ASP A 67 -5.90 -14.53 -30.30
N GLU A 68 -6.50 -14.93 -29.19
CA GLU A 68 -7.16 -14.02 -28.25
C GLU A 68 -6.23 -12.89 -27.77
N GLU A 69 -4.98 -13.20 -27.46
CA GLU A 69 -4.00 -12.20 -26.99
C GLU A 69 -3.67 -11.18 -28.09
N HIS A 70 -3.47 -11.63 -29.34
CA HIS A 70 -3.19 -10.73 -30.46
C HIS A 70 -4.39 -9.87 -30.84
N ILE A 71 -5.61 -10.42 -30.78
CA ILE A 71 -6.85 -9.66 -31.03
C ILE A 71 -6.95 -8.54 -29.96
N ARG A 72 -6.76 -8.90 -28.69
CA ARG A 72 -6.81 -7.97 -27.57
C ARG A 72 -5.75 -6.86 -27.71
N LEU A 73 -4.51 -7.22 -27.98
CA LEU A 73 -3.42 -6.25 -28.17
C LEU A 73 -3.71 -5.29 -29.33
N SER A 74 -4.23 -5.80 -30.44
CA SER A 74 -4.60 -4.97 -31.59
C SER A 74 -5.70 -3.96 -31.23
N GLU A 75 -6.69 -4.39 -30.44
CA GLU A 75 -7.77 -3.53 -29.95
C GLU A 75 -7.21 -2.48 -28.97
N GLU A 76 -6.37 -2.88 -28.03
CA GLU A 76 -5.72 -1.97 -27.07
C GLU A 76 -4.93 -0.89 -27.80
N LEU A 77 -4.14 -1.25 -28.81
CA LEU A 77 -3.36 -0.28 -29.60
C LEU A 77 -4.28 0.70 -30.33
N SER A 78 -5.41 0.23 -30.86
CA SER A 78 -6.40 1.10 -31.52
C SER A 78 -6.96 2.13 -30.54
N ASN A 79 -7.31 1.67 -29.33
CA ASN A 79 -7.84 2.54 -28.26
C ASN A 79 -6.78 3.55 -27.81
N GLN A 80 -5.50 3.13 -27.70
CA GLN A 80 -4.39 4.02 -27.36
C GLN A 80 -4.19 5.11 -28.40
N ILE A 81 -4.26 4.77 -29.68
CA ILE A 81 -4.15 5.74 -30.79
C ILE A 81 -5.27 6.78 -30.69
N THR A 82 -6.51 6.30 -30.43
CA THR A 82 -7.66 7.18 -30.25
C THR A 82 -7.46 8.11 -29.05
N ALA A 83 -7.03 7.56 -27.90
CA ALA A 83 -6.80 8.34 -26.68
C ALA A 83 -5.73 9.43 -26.90
N LEU A 84 -4.65 9.10 -27.60
CA LEU A 84 -3.59 10.07 -27.93
C LEU A 84 -4.15 11.19 -28.83
N SER A 85 -5.01 10.84 -29.80
CA SER A 85 -5.66 11.83 -30.66
C SER A 85 -6.58 12.76 -29.83
N ASP A 86 -7.27 12.20 -28.86
CA ASP A 86 -8.18 12.97 -28.00
C ASP A 86 -7.42 13.90 -27.04
N ILE A 87 -6.23 13.50 -26.55
CA ILE A 87 -5.38 14.41 -25.76
C ILE A 87 -4.99 15.63 -26.58
N LYS A 88 -4.68 15.47 -27.86
CA LYS A 88 -4.39 16.60 -28.76
C LYS A 88 -5.58 17.57 -28.84
N LYS A 89 -6.79 17.02 -29.05
CA LYS A 89 -8.02 17.83 -29.14
C LYS A 89 -8.25 18.58 -27.82
N MET A 90 -8.06 17.88 -26.70
CA MET A 90 -8.21 18.47 -25.36
C MET A 90 -7.24 19.65 -25.18
N ALA A 91 -5.95 19.45 -25.47
CA ALA A 91 -4.93 20.48 -25.32
C ALA A 91 -5.23 21.68 -26.22
N LEU A 92 -5.64 21.42 -27.47
CA LEU A 92 -5.98 22.47 -28.42
C LEU A 92 -7.16 23.33 -27.93
N SER A 93 -8.14 22.71 -27.24
CA SER A 93 -9.27 23.46 -26.68
C SER A 93 -8.84 24.45 -25.59
N TYR A 94 -7.66 24.25 -25.01
CA TYR A 94 -7.02 25.17 -24.05
C TYR A 94 -5.99 26.09 -24.72
N GLY A 95 -5.88 26.05 -26.05
CA GLY A 95 -4.99 26.91 -26.81
C GLY A 95 -3.54 26.40 -26.97
N PHE A 96 -3.31 25.08 -26.72
CA PHE A 96 -1.98 24.49 -26.81
C PHE A 96 -1.94 23.40 -27.87
N ASP A 97 -0.98 23.52 -28.79
CA ASP A 97 -0.73 22.48 -29.80
C ASP A 97 0.42 21.58 -29.32
N ILE A 98 0.05 20.39 -28.82
CA ILE A 98 1.02 19.40 -28.30
C ILE A 98 1.40 18.33 -29.34
N SER A 99 1.12 18.58 -30.62
CA SER A 99 1.47 17.62 -31.69
C SER A 99 2.98 17.40 -31.79
N GLY A 100 3.78 18.45 -31.61
CA GLY A 100 5.25 18.38 -31.62
C GLY A 100 5.89 18.43 -30.24
N PRO A 101 7.22 18.22 -30.16
CA PRO A 101 7.93 18.28 -28.88
C PRO A 101 7.93 19.68 -28.28
N ALA A 102 8.09 19.75 -26.97
CA ALA A 102 8.13 21.01 -26.23
C ALA A 102 9.42 21.78 -26.57
N ALA A 103 9.28 23.08 -26.80
CA ALA A 103 10.42 23.95 -27.18
C ALA A 103 11.14 24.57 -25.97
N ASN A 104 10.45 24.67 -24.83
CA ASN A 104 10.98 25.37 -23.65
C ASN A 104 10.41 24.75 -22.36
N ALA A 105 10.87 25.25 -21.20
CA ALA A 105 10.47 24.72 -19.89
C ALA A 105 8.96 24.84 -19.65
N ARG A 106 8.36 25.97 -20.02
CA ARG A 106 6.93 26.21 -19.84
C ARG A 106 6.10 25.19 -20.63
N GLU A 107 6.47 24.95 -21.88
CA GLU A 107 5.81 23.94 -22.72
C GLU A 107 6.03 22.54 -22.16
N ALA A 108 7.26 22.21 -21.74
CA ALA A 108 7.56 20.89 -21.20
C ALA A 108 6.70 20.56 -19.98
N VAL A 109 6.54 21.52 -19.06
CA VAL A 109 5.65 21.36 -17.89
C VAL A 109 4.21 21.17 -18.35
N GLN A 110 3.73 22.00 -19.29
CA GLN A 110 2.33 21.96 -19.74
C GLN A 110 2.02 20.68 -20.52
N TRP A 111 2.91 20.22 -21.43
CA TRP A 111 2.74 18.95 -22.18
C TRP A 111 2.66 17.78 -21.21
N THR A 112 3.58 17.74 -20.24
CA THR A 112 3.61 16.69 -19.19
C THR A 112 2.31 16.69 -18.39
N TYR A 113 1.82 17.87 -18.03
CA TYR A 113 0.56 18.02 -17.27
C TYR A 113 -0.64 17.50 -18.07
N PHE A 114 -0.75 17.85 -19.38
CA PHE A 114 -1.86 17.35 -20.21
C PHE A 114 -1.85 15.81 -20.30
N ALA A 115 -0.67 15.24 -20.56
CA ALA A 115 -0.54 13.77 -20.63
C ALA A 115 -0.93 13.11 -19.31
N TYR A 116 -0.46 13.67 -18.19
CA TYR A 116 -0.80 13.21 -16.84
C TYR A 116 -2.30 13.31 -16.59
N LEU A 117 -2.89 14.49 -16.85
CA LEU A 117 -4.30 14.77 -16.56
C LEU A 117 -5.23 13.82 -17.32
N ALA A 118 -4.93 13.56 -18.59
CA ALA A 118 -5.72 12.63 -19.42
C ALA A 118 -5.71 11.22 -18.81
N ALA A 119 -4.52 10.71 -18.48
CA ALA A 119 -4.38 9.36 -17.92
C ALA A 119 -5.12 9.22 -16.58
N ILE A 120 -4.97 10.19 -15.67
CA ILE A 120 -5.61 10.10 -14.35
C ILE A 120 -7.12 10.28 -14.40
N LYS A 121 -7.63 11.04 -15.37
CA LYS A 121 -9.10 11.19 -15.54
C LYS A 121 -9.70 9.88 -16.03
N GLU A 122 -9.01 9.19 -16.93
CA GLU A 122 -9.42 7.85 -17.38
C GLU A 122 -9.33 6.85 -16.23
N GLN A 123 -8.26 6.92 -15.44
CA GLN A 123 -8.06 6.06 -14.28
C GLN A 123 -9.12 6.26 -13.20
N ASN A 124 -9.67 7.45 -13.12
CA ASN A 124 -10.75 7.81 -12.17
C ASN A 124 -10.36 7.65 -10.69
N GLY A 125 -9.14 8.03 -10.34
CA GLY A 125 -8.79 8.31 -8.95
C GLY A 125 -8.28 7.16 -8.11
N ALA A 126 -7.83 6.07 -8.70
CA ALA A 126 -7.28 4.97 -7.92
C ALA A 126 -5.97 5.37 -7.23
N ALA A 127 -4.98 5.79 -8.01
CA ALA A 127 -3.70 6.30 -7.51
C ALA A 127 -3.09 7.14 -8.63
N MET A 128 -2.97 8.43 -8.40
CA MET A 128 -2.65 9.40 -9.46
C MET A 128 -1.14 9.66 -9.52
N SER A 129 -0.35 8.58 -9.58
CA SER A 129 1.11 8.66 -9.50
C SER A 129 1.71 9.44 -10.65
N LEU A 130 2.51 10.45 -10.33
CA LEU A 130 3.13 11.34 -11.31
C LEU A 130 4.42 10.74 -11.90
N GLY A 131 5.22 10.13 -11.04
CA GLY A 131 6.44 9.44 -11.47
C GLY A 131 7.72 10.15 -11.01
N ARG A 132 8.57 10.49 -11.96
CA ARG A 132 9.86 11.14 -11.73
C ARG A 132 10.01 12.30 -12.74
N VAL A 133 9.03 13.20 -12.74
CA VAL A 133 9.01 14.26 -13.77
C VAL A 133 9.87 15.46 -13.39
N SER A 134 10.08 15.72 -12.09
CA SER A 134 10.90 16.86 -11.65
C SER A 134 12.35 16.75 -12.16
N THR A 135 12.96 15.57 -12.08
CA THR A 135 14.30 15.32 -12.59
C THR A 135 14.37 15.58 -14.11
N PHE A 136 13.36 15.08 -14.84
CA PHE A 136 13.25 15.27 -16.29
C PHE A 136 13.10 16.75 -16.66
N LEU A 137 12.20 17.47 -16.00
CA LEU A 137 11.92 18.87 -16.30
C LEU A 137 13.13 19.78 -16.08
N ASP A 138 14.09 19.36 -15.23
CA ASP A 138 15.33 20.09 -15.01
C ASP A 138 16.10 20.32 -16.30
N ILE A 139 16.02 19.38 -17.27
CA ILE A 139 16.69 19.51 -18.57
C ILE A 139 16.25 20.81 -19.28
N TYR A 140 14.95 21.05 -19.33
CA TYR A 140 14.39 22.25 -19.99
C TYR A 140 14.64 23.51 -19.16
N ILE A 141 14.47 23.42 -17.84
CA ILE A 141 14.62 24.54 -16.93
C ILE A 141 16.07 25.05 -16.94
N GLU A 142 17.06 24.15 -16.83
CA GLU A 142 18.47 24.52 -16.83
C GLU A 142 18.88 25.12 -18.18
N ARG A 143 18.37 24.57 -19.29
CA ARG A 143 18.61 25.13 -20.62
C ARG A 143 18.06 26.55 -20.71
N ASP A 144 16.86 26.79 -20.26
CA ASP A 144 16.21 28.10 -20.32
C ASP A 144 16.89 29.13 -19.39
N LEU A 145 17.30 28.67 -18.19
CA LEU A 145 18.11 29.51 -17.27
C LEU A 145 19.45 29.91 -17.92
N LYS A 146 20.15 28.94 -18.48
CA LYS A 146 21.45 29.19 -19.14
C LYS A 146 21.32 30.18 -20.30
N ASN A 147 20.22 30.11 -21.04
CA ASN A 147 19.96 30.97 -22.19
C ASN A 147 19.30 32.29 -21.81
N GLY A 148 19.05 32.54 -20.50
CA GLY A 148 18.42 33.77 -20.03
C GLY A 148 16.95 33.91 -20.38
N VAL A 149 16.29 32.81 -20.73
CA VAL A 149 14.86 32.79 -21.08
C VAL A 149 14.00 32.94 -19.81
N ILE A 150 14.43 32.32 -18.70
CA ILE A 150 13.78 32.45 -17.41
C ILE A 150 14.82 32.73 -16.32
N THR A 151 14.36 33.27 -15.19
CA THR A 151 15.15 33.46 -13.98
C THR A 151 14.91 32.30 -13.01
N GLU A 152 15.77 32.15 -12.00
CA GLU A 152 15.57 31.14 -10.94
C GLU A 152 14.23 31.27 -10.24
N ARG A 153 13.78 32.52 -9.98
CA ARG A 153 12.46 32.79 -9.42
C ARG A 153 11.35 32.23 -10.32
N GLN A 154 11.45 32.47 -11.64
CA GLN A 154 10.45 31.98 -12.60
C GLN A 154 10.50 30.45 -12.70
N ALA A 155 11.68 29.83 -12.54
CA ALA A 155 11.78 28.37 -12.49
C ALA A 155 11.00 27.81 -11.28
N GLN A 156 11.14 28.45 -10.11
CA GLN A 156 10.36 28.05 -8.94
C GLN A 156 8.87 28.28 -9.15
N GLU A 157 8.49 29.43 -9.75
CA GLU A 157 7.09 29.74 -10.07
C GLU A 157 6.46 28.70 -11.00
N LEU A 158 7.24 28.17 -11.98
CA LEU A 158 6.75 27.08 -12.85
C LEU A 158 6.42 25.83 -12.04
N MET A 159 7.28 25.47 -11.08
CA MET A 159 7.03 24.30 -10.22
C MET A 159 5.87 24.55 -9.28
N ASP A 160 5.76 25.74 -8.73
CA ASP A 160 4.64 26.13 -7.85
C ASP A 160 3.31 26.03 -8.61
N ASP A 161 3.24 26.58 -9.83
CA ASP A 161 2.05 26.51 -10.70
C ASP A 161 1.68 25.05 -11.02
N PHE A 162 2.70 24.23 -11.35
CA PHE A 162 2.50 22.81 -11.64
C PHE A 162 1.91 22.10 -10.41
N VAL A 163 2.49 22.33 -9.23
CA VAL A 163 1.99 21.70 -7.99
C VAL A 163 0.58 22.17 -7.65
N MET A 164 0.27 23.46 -7.87
CA MET A 164 -1.10 23.95 -7.66
C MET A 164 -2.10 23.22 -8.56
N LYS A 165 -1.74 23.01 -9.84
CA LYS A 165 -2.59 22.27 -10.79
C LYS A 165 -2.80 20.82 -10.33
N LEU A 166 -1.74 20.17 -9.80
CA LEU A 166 -1.85 18.82 -9.24
C LEU A 166 -2.82 18.79 -8.04
N ARG A 167 -2.75 19.80 -7.16
CA ARG A 167 -3.61 19.87 -5.97
C ARG A 167 -5.09 20.14 -6.31
N ILE A 168 -5.39 20.71 -7.49
CA ILE A 168 -6.75 21.00 -7.93
C ILE A 168 -7.44 19.75 -8.51
N ALA A 169 -6.70 18.84 -9.12
CA ALA A 169 -7.27 17.64 -9.74
C ALA A 169 -7.94 16.75 -8.67
N ARG A 170 -9.24 16.47 -8.85
CA ARG A 170 -10.04 15.70 -7.88
C ARG A 170 -10.93 14.69 -8.59
N HIS A 171 -11.39 13.70 -7.84
CA HIS A 171 -12.34 12.68 -8.28
C HIS A 171 -13.47 12.54 -7.26
N LEU A 172 -14.62 12.10 -7.73
CA LEU A 172 -15.73 11.75 -6.84
C LEU A 172 -15.43 10.41 -6.15
N ARG A 173 -15.86 10.29 -4.90
CA ARG A 173 -15.62 9.09 -4.09
C ARG A 173 -16.88 8.68 -3.35
N THR A 174 -17.02 7.37 -3.12
CA THR A 174 -18.14 6.86 -2.34
C THR A 174 -17.83 6.98 -0.85
N PRO A 175 -18.88 6.99 0.01
CA PRO A 175 -18.65 6.96 1.46
C PRO A 175 -17.79 5.77 1.92
N GLU A 176 -17.99 4.60 1.33
CA GLU A 176 -17.20 3.39 1.66
C GLU A 176 -15.72 3.59 1.35
N TYR A 177 -15.43 4.27 0.24
CA TYR A 177 -14.05 4.60 -0.11
C TYR A 177 -13.41 5.48 0.96
N ASN A 178 -14.15 6.50 1.41
CA ASN A 178 -13.64 7.45 2.42
C ASN A 178 -13.47 6.80 3.80
N GLU A 179 -14.29 5.81 4.13
CA GLU A 179 -14.13 5.04 5.37
C GLU A 179 -12.81 4.25 5.39
N LEU A 180 -12.45 3.68 4.25
CA LEU A 180 -11.21 2.92 4.11
C LEU A 180 -9.97 3.82 4.01
N PHE A 181 -10.09 4.93 3.28
CA PHE A 181 -8.97 5.80 2.88
C PHE A 181 -9.26 7.24 3.28
N GLY A 182 -9.14 7.51 4.58
CA GLY A 182 -9.46 8.81 5.17
C GLY A 182 -8.56 9.94 4.68
N GLY A 183 -9.11 11.17 4.70
CA GLY A 183 -8.36 12.36 4.37
C GLY A 183 -8.39 12.78 2.90
N ASP A 184 -9.21 12.12 2.08
CA ASP A 184 -9.37 12.42 0.65
C ASP A 184 -8.04 12.33 -0.12
N PRO A 185 -7.27 11.24 0.01
CA PRO A 185 -5.97 11.14 -0.68
C PRO A 185 -6.14 10.96 -2.18
N MET A 186 -5.25 11.58 -2.95
CA MET A 186 -5.19 11.42 -4.42
C MET A 186 -3.98 10.57 -4.82
N TRP A 187 -2.99 10.46 -3.94
CA TRP A 187 -1.72 9.74 -4.18
C TRP A 187 -1.04 10.22 -5.46
N ILE A 188 -0.87 11.52 -5.58
CA ILE A 188 -0.13 12.15 -6.67
C ILE A 188 1.36 12.03 -6.30
N THR A 189 1.90 10.84 -6.52
CA THR A 189 3.24 10.52 -6.01
C THR A 189 4.30 10.94 -7.02
N GLU A 190 5.20 11.81 -6.57
CA GLU A 190 6.38 12.24 -7.31
C GLU A 190 7.62 11.77 -6.58
N SER A 191 8.49 11.04 -7.27
CA SER A 191 9.73 10.50 -6.71
C SER A 191 10.89 11.44 -7.04
N VAL A 192 11.67 11.81 -6.03
CA VAL A 192 12.85 12.66 -6.18
C VAL A 192 14.07 11.96 -5.58
N GLY A 193 15.24 12.30 -6.08
CA GLY A 193 16.49 11.69 -5.58
C GLY A 193 16.80 10.36 -6.25
N GLY A 194 17.47 9.49 -5.53
CA GLY A 194 17.94 8.21 -6.08
C GLY A 194 19.25 8.35 -6.85
N MET A 195 19.76 7.19 -7.31
CA MET A 195 21.03 7.09 -8.03
C MET A 195 20.83 6.40 -9.37
N GLY A 196 21.60 6.80 -10.36
CA GLY A 196 21.69 6.07 -11.63
C GLY A 196 22.46 4.76 -11.48
N GLU A 197 22.24 3.84 -12.39
CA GLU A 197 23.00 2.57 -12.43
C GLU A 197 24.49 2.82 -12.65
N ASP A 198 24.85 3.97 -13.24
CA ASP A 198 26.24 4.39 -13.46
C ASP A 198 26.88 5.06 -12.23
N GLY A 199 26.17 5.13 -11.12
CA GLY A 199 26.65 5.70 -9.85
C GLY A 199 26.51 7.21 -9.72
N ARG A 200 25.97 7.91 -10.75
CA ARG A 200 25.68 9.34 -10.64
C ARG A 200 24.39 9.55 -9.85
N THR A 201 24.32 10.66 -9.11
CA THR A 201 23.07 11.03 -8.45
C THR A 201 22.04 11.49 -9.47
N LEU A 202 20.77 11.16 -9.23
CA LEU A 202 19.65 11.69 -10.00
C LEU A 202 19.05 12.96 -9.37
N VAL A 203 19.67 13.46 -8.31
CA VAL A 203 19.31 14.75 -7.70
C VAL A 203 19.67 15.87 -8.68
N THR A 204 18.70 16.73 -8.98
CA THR A 204 18.90 17.93 -9.81
C THR A 204 18.49 19.16 -9.00
N LYS A 205 18.73 20.35 -9.51
CA LYS A 205 18.23 21.59 -8.91
C LYS A 205 16.70 21.54 -8.80
N ASN A 206 16.04 20.91 -9.77
CA ASN A 206 14.59 20.82 -9.77
C ASN A 206 14.06 19.85 -8.69
N SER A 207 14.89 18.94 -8.20
CA SER A 207 14.55 18.13 -7.02
C SER A 207 14.35 19.06 -5.81
N TYR A 208 15.24 20.04 -5.65
CA TYR A 208 15.13 21.05 -4.58
C TYR A 208 13.90 21.95 -4.80
N ARG A 209 13.64 22.40 -6.06
CA ARG A 209 12.49 23.27 -6.34
C ARG A 209 11.18 22.55 -6.04
N MET A 210 11.09 21.24 -6.36
CA MET A 210 9.88 20.44 -6.09
C MET A 210 9.63 20.35 -4.58
N LEU A 211 10.67 20.04 -3.80
CA LEU A 211 10.54 20.00 -2.32
C LEU A 211 10.26 21.41 -1.76
N ASN A 212 10.83 22.44 -2.37
CA ASN A 212 10.64 23.83 -1.91
C ASN A 212 9.21 24.32 -2.07
N THR A 213 8.39 23.66 -2.90
CA THR A 213 6.96 24.00 -3.01
C THR A 213 6.24 23.87 -1.67
N LEU A 214 6.77 23.05 -0.74
CA LEU A 214 6.21 22.92 0.61
C LEU A 214 6.43 24.18 1.45
N TYR A 215 7.41 25.02 1.08
CA TYR A 215 7.63 26.32 1.72
C TYR A 215 6.89 27.44 0.97
N THR A 216 6.96 27.46 -0.36
CA THR A 216 6.32 28.53 -1.15
C THR A 216 4.80 28.44 -1.15
N LEU A 217 4.25 27.22 -1.13
CA LEU A 217 2.79 26.98 -1.17
C LEU A 217 2.22 26.47 0.16
N GLY A 218 3.09 26.18 1.12
CA GLY A 218 2.72 25.62 2.42
C GLY A 218 2.62 24.10 2.41
N SER A 219 2.70 23.52 3.62
CA SER A 219 2.58 22.08 3.85
C SER A 219 1.30 21.52 3.24
N SER A 220 1.39 20.35 2.62
CA SER A 220 0.25 19.74 1.96
C SER A 220 0.45 18.24 1.82
N PRO A 221 -0.62 17.45 1.91
CA PRO A 221 -0.50 16.02 1.62
C PRO A 221 -0.23 15.70 0.14
N GLU A 222 -0.52 16.66 -0.78
CA GLU A 222 -0.34 16.42 -2.22
C GLU A 222 0.55 17.49 -2.86
N PRO A 223 1.41 17.12 -3.79
CA PRO A 223 1.74 15.74 -4.19
C PRO A 223 2.41 14.97 -3.06
N ASN A 224 2.28 13.63 -3.11
CA ASN A 224 2.90 12.72 -2.13
C ASN A 224 4.39 12.59 -2.50
N LEU A 225 5.20 13.50 -1.98
CA LEU A 225 6.62 13.61 -2.33
C LEU A 225 7.41 12.48 -1.66
N THR A 226 8.04 11.65 -2.46
CA THR A 226 8.81 10.48 -2.01
C THR A 226 10.28 10.67 -2.38
N VAL A 227 11.13 10.69 -1.35
CA VAL A 227 12.59 10.76 -1.54
C VAL A 227 13.13 9.34 -1.69
N LEU A 228 13.73 9.04 -2.84
CA LEU A 228 14.43 7.78 -3.07
C LEU A 228 15.81 7.90 -2.45
N TRP A 229 15.94 7.36 -1.24
CA TRP A 229 17.12 7.52 -0.39
C TRP A 229 18.18 6.48 -0.75
N ALA A 230 19.40 6.93 -0.92
CA ALA A 230 20.56 6.06 -1.15
C ALA A 230 21.73 6.53 -0.28
N LYS A 231 22.57 5.60 0.09
CA LYS A 231 23.78 5.92 0.87
C LYS A 231 24.63 6.99 0.19
N ALA A 232 24.71 6.92 -1.14
CA ALA A 232 25.58 7.81 -1.94
C ALA A 232 24.93 9.15 -2.33
N LEU A 233 23.72 9.46 -1.85
CA LEU A 233 23.10 10.77 -2.13
C LEU A 233 23.97 11.93 -1.60
N PRO A 234 23.98 13.08 -2.32
CA PRO A 234 24.69 14.25 -1.81
C PRO A 234 24.25 14.66 -0.41
N GLU A 235 25.21 14.90 0.47
CA GLU A 235 24.94 15.27 1.88
C GLU A 235 24.05 16.50 1.99
N GLY A 236 24.25 17.51 1.13
CA GLY A 236 23.42 18.71 1.10
C GLY A 236 21.95 18.39 0.83
N PHE A 237 21.68 17.43 -0.08
CA PHE A 237 20.32 17.01 -0.40
C PHE A 237 19.71 16.24 0.78
N LYS A 238 20.47 15.32 1.39
CA LYS A 238 20.01 14.57 2.58
C LYS A 238 19.59 15.54 3.68
N ARG A 239 20.42 16.54 3.96
CA ARG A 239 20.13 17.56 4.99
C ARG A 239 18.89 18.39 4.65
N PHE A 240 18.73 18.75 3.36
CA PHE A 240 17.56 19.51 2.92
C PHE A 240 16.28 18.69 3.11
N CYS A 241 16.28 17.41 2.72
CA CYS A 241 15.13 16.52 2.91
C CYS A 241 14.79 16.38 4.40
N ALA A 242 15.80 16.15 5.24
CA ALA A 242 15.59 16.03 6.70
C ALA A 242 15.00 17.33 7.27
N LYS A 243 15.47 18.49 6.79
CA LYS A 243 14.90 19.78 7.19
C LYS A 243 13.43 19.89 6.79
N VAL A 244 13.09 19.51 5.56
CA VAL A 244 11.70 19.52 5.06
C VAL A 244 10.81 18.63 5.95
N SER A 245 11.29 17.45 6.34
CA SER A 245 10.54 16.57 7.26
C SER A 245 10.34 17.21 8.63
N CYS A 246 11.38 17.84 9.18
CA CYS A 246 11.26 18.50 10.49
C CYS A 246 10.28 19.69 10.46
N ASP A 247 10.14 20.34 9.30
CA ASP A 247 9.34 21.55 9.18
C ASP A 247 7.88 21.27 8.73
N THR A 248 7.61 20.19 8.00
CA THR A 248 6.34 20.06 7.26
C THR A 248 5.59 18.74 7.43
N ASP A 249 6.23 17.67 7.87
CA ASP A 249 5.65 16.32 7.95
C ASP A 249 4.97 15.88 6.63
N SER A 250 5.47 16.35 5.47
CA SER A 250 4.81 16.18 4.17
C SER A 250 5.51 15.19 3.22
N ILE A 251 6.70 14.71 3.56
CA ILE A 251 7.45 13.81 2.65
C ILE A 251 7.72 12.46 3.31
N GLN A 252 8.02 11.47 2.45
CA GLN A 252 8.39 10.12 2.89
C GLN A 252 9.68 9.69 2.19
N TYR A 253 10.24 8.59 2.66
CA TYR A 253 11.53 8.08 2.17
C TYR A 253 11.43 6.61 1.82
N GLU A 254 12.05 6.21 0.71
CA GLU A 254 12.15 4.82 0.29
C GLU A 254 13.58 4.49 -0.13
N ASN A 255 13.98 3.25 0.10
CA ASN A 255 15.36 2.77 -0.03
C ASN A 255 15.72 2.47 -1.48
N ASP A 256 16.31 3.43 -2.17
CA ASP A 256 16.78 3.26 -3.55
C ASP A 256 17.80 2.12 -3.67
N ASP A 257 18.63 1.93 -2.64
CA ASP A 257 19.69 0.90 -2.69
C ASP A 257 19.16 -0.54 -2.69
N VAL A 258 17.90 -0.77 -2.21
CA VAL A 258 17.26 -2.10 -2.32
C VAL A 258 16.36 -2.19 -3.55
N MET A 259 15.81 -1.07 -4.05
CA MET A 259 14.90 -1.08 -5.20
C MET A 259 15.64 -1.01 -6.55
N ARG A 260 16.69 -0.18 -6.66
CA ARG A 260 17.42 0.01 -7.91
C ARG A 260 17.96 -1.30 -8.50
N PRO A 261 18.50 -2.26 -7.73
CA PRO A 261 18.96 -3.53 -8.31
C PRO A 261 17.85 -4.35 -8.99
N ILE A 262 16.57 -4.09 -8.63
CA ILE A 262 15.42 -4.82 -9.16
C ILE A 262 14.80 -4.08 -10.35
N TYR A 263 14.65 -2.75 -10.22
CA TYR A 263 13.88 -1.95 -11.17
C TYR A 263 14.74 -1.11 -12.12
N GLY A 264 16.07 -1.09 -11.93
CA GLY A 264 16.94 -0.15 -12.68
C GLY A 264 16.81 1.25 -12.07
N ASP A 265 17.22 2.27 -12.83
CA ASP A 265 17.21 3.65 -12.33
C ASP A 265 16.03 4.49 -12.85
N ASP A 266 15.25 3.98 -13.82
CA ASP A 266 14.08 4.68 -14.34
C ASP A 266 12.78 4.07 -13.81
N TYR A 267 12.66 4.07 -12.49
CA TYR A 267 11.44 3.66 -11.77
C TYR A 267 10.98 4.82 -10.90
N ALA A 268 9.74 4.71 -10.44
CA ALA A 268 9.17 5.65 -9.48
C ALA A 268 8.20 4.89 -8.58
N ILE A 269 7.63 5.60 -7.62
CA ILE A 269 6.70 4.99 -6.65
C ILE A 269 5.26 5.26 -7.10
N ALA A 270 4.51 4.19 -7.23
CA ALA A 270 3.08 4.25 -7.50
C ALA A 270 2.33 4.28 -6.17
N CYS A 271 1.37 5.19 -6.06
CA CYS A 271 0.51 5.30 -4.89
C CYS A 271 1.32 5.65 -3.63
N CYS A 272 1.50 4.68 -2.73
CA CYS A 272 2.12 4.87 -1.42
C CYS A 272 3.58 4.42 -1.38
N VAL A 273 3.84 3.16 -1.77
CA VAL A 273 5.13 2.49 -1.52
C VAL A 273 5.55 1.50 -2.64
N SER A 274 4.84 1.46 -3.76
CA SER A 274 5.04 0.41 -4.77
C SER A 274 5.95 0.88 -5.89
N ALA A 275 7.12 0.25 -6.05
CA ALA A 275 8.06 0.60 -7.12
C ALA A 275 7.62 0.02 -8.47
N MET A 276 7.69 0.81 -9.53
CA MET A 276 7.41 0.37 -10.90
C MET A 276 8.29 1.12 -11.91
N LYS A 277 8.71 0.43 -12.96
CA LYS A 277 9.40 1.06 -14.10
C LYS A 277 8.42 1.95 -14.86
N ILE A 278 8.81 3.20 -15.10
CA ILE A 278 7.94 4.23 -15.68
C ILE A 278 7.59 3.85 -17.13
N GLY A 279 6.30 3.78 -17.44
CA GLY A 279 5.81 3.48 -18.79
C GLY A 279 6.06 2.05 -19.27
N LYS A 280 6.47 1.14 -18.39
CA LYS A 280 6.80 -0.25 -18.74
C LYS A 280 6.07 -1.28 -17.90
N GLN A 281 5.59 -0.88 -16.74
CA GLN A 281 4.94 -1.79 -15.79
C GLN A 281 3.62 -1.20 -15.32
N MET A 282 2.71 -2.09 -14.97
CA MET A 282 1.44 -1.71 -14.34
C MET A 282 1.18 -2.70 -13.21
N GLN A 283 0.30 -2.32 -12.30
CA GLN A 283 0.03 -3.17 -11.15
C GLN A 283 -1.47 -3.31 -10.94
N PHE A 284 -1.94 -4.54 -11.03
CA PHE A 284 -3.27 -4.90 -10.56
C PHE A 284 -3.27 -4.76 -9.04
N PHE A 285 -3.97 -3.76 -8.53
CA PHE A 285 -3.93 -3.43 -7.12
C PHE A 285 -4.93 -4.31 -6.36
N GLY A 286 -4.47 -4.96 -5.28
CA GLY A 286 -5.24 -5.99 -4.61
C GLY A 286 -5.83 -5.60 -3.25
N ALA A 287 -6.52 -6.55 -2.69
CA ALA A 287 -7.15 -6.49 -1.37
C ALA A 287 -6.12 -6.69 -0.23
N ARG A 288 -6.60 -6.72 1.00
CA ARG A 288 -5.79 -7.06 2.18
C ARG A 288 -6.49 -8.12 3.01
N CYS A 289 -5.72 -9.09 3.47
CA CYS A 289 -6.22 -10.15 4.35
C CYS A 289 -6.01 -9.78 5.81
N ASN A 290 -7.01 -10.09 6.62
CA ASN A 290 -7.01 -9.88 8.08
C ASN A 290 -6.41 -11.12 8.75
N LEU A 291 -5.11 -11.10 9.02
CA LEU A 291 -4.42 -12.25 9.62
C LEU A 291 -4.85 -12.55 11.06
N PRO A 292 -5.04 -11.55 11.94
CA PRO A 292 -5.58 -11.86 13.27
C PRO A 292 -6.95 -12.55 13.23
N LYS A 293 -7.82 -12.15 12.33
CA LYS A 293 -9.13 -12.81 12.18
C LYS A 293 -8.96 -14.26 11.70
N LEU A 294 -7.99 -14.51 10.84
CA LEU A 294 -7.71 -15.89 10.39
C LEU A 294 -7.32 -16.78 11.58
N LEU A 295 -6.50 -16.27 12.48
CA LEU A 295 -6.13 -17.02 13.68
C LEU A 295 -7.38 -17.38 14.51
N LEU A 296 -8.26 -16.42 14.73
CA LEU A 296 -9.49 -16.66 15.50
C LEU A 296 -10.38 -17.71 14.84
N LEU A 297 -10.48 -17.70 13.52
CA LEU A 297 -11.21 -18.73 12.78
C LEU A 297 -10.57 -20.11 12.98
N ALA A 298 -9.24 -20.18 12.93
CA ALA A 298 -8.54 -21.45 13.13
C ALA A 298 -8.79 -22.02 14.53
N LEU A 299 -8.85 -21.18 15.55
CA LEU A 299 -9.12 -21.62 16.93
C LEU A 299 -10.57 -22.08 17.09
N ASN A 300 -11.53 -21.42 16.42
CA ASN A 300 -12.96 -21.69 16.55
C ASN A 300 -13.54 -22.63 15.46
N GLY A 301 -12.67 -23.35 14.74
CA GLY A 301 -13.12 -24.34 13.77
C GLY A 301 -13.96 -23.78 12.63
N GLY A 302 -13.69 -22.53 12.24
CA GLY A 302 -14.36 -21.87 11.12
C GLY A 302 -15.53 -20.96 11.51
N PHE A 303 -15.86 -20.87 12.80
CA PHE A 303 -16.97 -20.02 13.23
C PHE A 303 -16.48 -18.63 13.63
N ASP A 304 -17.06 -17.60 13.01
CA ASP A 304 -16.77 -16.21 13.32
C ASP A 304 -17.79 -15.67 14.33
N VAL A 305 -17.36 -15.53 15.57
CA VAL A 305 -18.22 -15.07 16.68
C VAL A 305 -18.80 -13.67 16.39
N SER A 306 -18.04 -12.82 15.70
CA SER A 306 -18.48 -11.44 15.45
C SER A 306 -19.55 -11.31 14.37
N SER A 307 -19.62 -12.27 13.45
CA SER A 307 -20.62 -12.24 12.36
C SER A 307 -21.63 -13.39 12.46
N GLY A 308 -21.39 -14.36 13.32
CA GLY A 308 -22.27 -15.55 13.47
C GLY A 308 -22.18 -16.52 12.30
N LEU A 309 -21.16 -16.38 11.44
CA LEU A 309 -21.09 -17.17 10.22
C LEU A 309 -19.96 -18.19 10.28
N HIS A 310 -20.21 -19.35 9.66
CA HIS A 310 -19.15 -20.30 9.37
C HIS A 310 -18.47 -19.93 8.06
N ILE A 311 -17.13 -19.85 8.06
CA ILE A 311 -16.32 -19.41 6.92
C ILE A 311 -15.14 -20.39 6.76
N GLY A 312 -15.12 -21.10 5.63
CA GLY A 312 -14.05 -22.02 5.28
C GLY A 312 -14.22 -23.44 5.80
N PRO A 313 -13.16 -24.24 5.80
CA PRO A 313 -13.21 -25.63 6.22
C PRO A 313 -13.68 -25.79 7.66
N GLN A 314 -14.46 -26.83 7.92
CA GLN A 314 -14.96 -27.14 9.27
C GLN A 314 -14.02 -28.16 9.93
N MET A 315 -13.55 -27.80 11.09
CA MET A 315 -12.72 -28.66 11.94
C MET A 315 -13.28 -28.69 13.36
N PRO A 316 -12.98 -29.74 14.13
CA PRO A 316 -13.28 -29.70 15.55
C PRO A 316 -12.58 -28.53 16.23
N ALA A 317 -13.27 -27.86 17.15
CA ALA A 317 -12.64 -26.87 18.01
C ALA A 317 -11.47 -27.52 18.79
N LEU A 318 -10.51 -26.71 19.18
CA LEU A 318 -9.42 -27.19 20.04
C LEU A 318 -9.98 -27.62 21.40
N ASN A 319 -9.38 -28.62 21.99
CA ASN A 319 -9.81 -29.18 23.29
C ASN A 319 -9.62 -28.18 24.44
N ASP A 320 -10.36 -28.37 25.51
CA ASP A 320 -10.24 -27.53 26.71
C ASP A 320 -8.87 -27.74 27.38
N GLY A 321 -8.10 -26.69 27.45
CA GLY A 321 -6.75 -26.70 28.02
C GLY A 321 -5.92 -25.54 27.50
N PRO A 322 -4.76 -25.29 28.10
CA PRO A 322 -3.86 -24.29 27.56
C PRO A 322 -3.46 -24.63 26.13
N LEU A 323 -3.57 -23.66 25.24
CA LEU A 323 -3.24 -23.83 23.83
C LEU A 323 -1.76 -24.23 23.69
N GLN A 324 -1.54 -25.35 22.99
CA GLN A 324 -0.18 -25.84 22.72
C GLN A 324 0.31 -25.34 21.36
N TYR A 325 1.46 -24.72 21.34
CA TYR A 325 1.99 -24.02 20.16
C TYR A 325 2.00 -24.93 18.92
N GLU A 326 2.49 -26.16 19.03
CA GLU A 326 2.61 -27.07 17.88
C GLU A 326 1.24 -27.47 17.31
N GLU A 327 0.24 -27.62 18.16
CA GLU A 327 -1.13 -27.95 17.74
C GLU A 327 -1.77 -26.77 17.00
N VAL A 328 -1.60 -25.56 17.55
CA VAL A 328 -2.11 -24.35 16.94
C VAL A 328 -1.41 -24.10 15.58
N LYS A 329 -0.08 -24.31 15.54
CA LYS A 329 0.70 -24.15 14.32
C LYS A 329 0.23 -25.12 13.21
N SER A 330 0.05 -26.37 13.56
CA SER A 330 -0.40 -27.38 12.59
C SER A 330 -1.76 -27.02 11.99
N ARG A 331 -2.68 -26.56 12.81
CA ARG A 331 -4.00 -26.11 12.33
C ARG A 331 -3.89 -24.85 11.44
N LEU A 332 -3.02 -23.93 11.86
CA LEU A 332 -2.86 -22.67 11.14
C LEU A 332 -2.27 -22.91 9.73
N ASP A 333 -1.29 -23.80 9.61
CA ASP A 333 -0.68 -24.13 8.31
C ASP A 333 -1.72 -24.69 7.33
N GLY A 334 -2.61 -25.55 7.81
CA GLY A 334 -3.69 -26.10 6.99
C GLY A 334 -4.73 -25.06 6.56
N TYR A 335 -5.10 -24.19 7.49
CA TYR A 335 -6.04 -23.10 7.18
C TYR A 335 -5.41 -22.07 6.23
N MET A 336 -4.11 -21.83 6.34
CA MET A 336 -3.41 -20.91 5.45
C MET A 336 -3.37 -21.44 4.01
N ALA A 337 -3.13 -22.75 3.84
CA ALA A 337 -3.14 -23.38 2.51
C ALA A 337 -4.53 -23.31 1.87
N TRP A 338 -5.60 -23.52 2.64
CA TRP A 338 -6.96 -23.37 2.14
C TRP A 338 -7.27 -21.90 1.80
N LEU A 339 -6.92 -20.97 2.70
CA LEU A 339 -7.20 -19.56 2.47
C LEU A 339 -6.48 -19.01 1.24
N ALA A 340 -5.22 -19.39 1.04
CA ALA A 340 -4.45 -18.97 -0.14
C ALA A 340 -5.14 -19.46 -1.42
N ARG A 341 -5.61 -20.69 -1.43
CA ARG A 341 -6.32 -21.26 -2.59
C ARG A 341 -7.64 -20.52 -2.87
N LEU A 342 -8.43 -20.26 -1.83
CA LEU A 342 -9.68 -19.50 -1.96
C LEU A 342 -9.41 -18.06 -2.42
N TYR A 343 -8.37 -17.46 -1.89
CA TYR A 343 -7.97 -16.09 -2.20
C TYR A 343 -7.59 -15.93 -3.68
N VAL A 344 -6.73 -16.82 -4.17
CA VAL A 344 -6.32 -16.80 -5.58
C VAL A 344 -7.54 -17.02 -6.50
N ASN A 345 -8.41 -17.98 -6.15
CA ASN A 345 -9.60 -18.23 -6.96
C ASN A 345 -10.58 -17.05 -6.96
N THR A 346 -10.67 -16.31 -5.86
CA THR A 346 -11.49 -15.10 -5.80
C THR A 346 -10.89 -14.01 -6.71
N MET A 347 -9.57 -13.84 -6.65
CA MET A 347 -8.88 -12.87 -7.51
C MET A 347 -8.96 -13.23 -9.01
N ASN A 348 -8.90 -14.52 -9.33
CA ASN A 348 -9.01 -14.97 -10.74
C ASN A 348 -10.39 -14.65 -11.32
N VAL A 349 -11.46 -14.80 -10.54
CA VAL A 349 -12.81 -14.41 -10.98
C VAL A 349 -12.86 -12.89 -11.22
N ILE A 350 -12.29 -12.10 -10.35
CA ILE A 350 -12.30 -10.63 -10.49
C ILE A 350 -11.57 -10.21 -11.79
N HIS A 351 -10.38 -10.79 -12.05
CA HIS A 351 -9.57 -10.38 -13.19
C HIS A 351 -10.16 -10.85 -14.53
N TYR A 352 -10.69 -12.05 -14.58
CA TYR A 352 -11.36 -12.52 -15.81
C TYR A 352 -12.53 -11.61 -16.19
N MET A 353 -13.24 -11.05 -15.21
CA MET A 353 -14.38 -10.16 -15.45
C MET A 353 -13.98 -8.71 -15.77
N HIS A 354 -12.67 -8.38 -15.73
CA HIS A 354 -12.18 -7.01 -15.94
C HIS A 354 -11.32 -6.81 -17.19
N ASP A 355 -11.12 -7.86 -17.91
CA ASP A 355 -10.20 -7.83 -19.06
C ASP A 355 -10.63 -7.00 -20.28
N UNK A 356 -11.33 -6.25 -20.12
CA UNK A 356 -11.57 -5.30 -21.13
C UNK A 356 -11.30 -3.99 -20.59
N UNK A 357 -10.85 -3.84 -19.78
CA UNK A 357 -10.38 -2.65 -19.49
C UNK A 357 -10.08 -2.21 -18.13
N MET A 358 -9.74 -2.76 -17.21
CA MET A 358 -9.44 -1.83 -16.17
C MET A 358 -9.14 -2.40 -14.85
N GLN A 359 -8.64 -1.82 -14.06
CA GLN A 359 -7.86 -1.59 -13.00
C GLN A 359 -8.44 -1.40 -11.63
N PHE A 360 -7.77 -1.81 -10.55
CA PHE A 360 -8.32 -1.61 -9.26
C PHE A 360 -7.40 -1.40 -8.10
N PHE A 361 -7.99 -0.79 -7.06
CA PHE A 361 -7.42 -0.60 -5.76
C PHE A 361 -7.33 -1.90 -4.99
N GLY A 362 -6.26 -1.99 -4.21
CA GLY A 362 -6.00 -3.18 -3.44
C GLY A 362 -6.86 -3.32 -2.19
N ALA A 363 -7.32 -4.51 -2.00
CA ALA A 363 -7.80 -4.94 -0.71
C ALA A 363 -6.61 -5.38 0.15
N ARG A 364 -6.83 -5.53 1.42
CA ARG A 364 -5.81 -6.02 2.35
C ARG A 364 -6.35 -7.20 3.11
N CYS A 365 -5.52 -8.22 3.28
CA CYS A 365 -5.85 -9.31 4.16
C CYS A 365 -5.54 -8.89 5.60
N ASN A 366 -6.52 -9.03 6.47
CA ASN A 366 -6.36 -8.80 7.89
C ASN A 366 -5.79 -10.08 8.53
N LEU A 367 -4.48 -10.12 8.70
CA LEU A 367 -3.82 -11.30 9.24
C LEU A 367 -4.22 -11.54 10.70
N ALA A 368 -4.43 -10.48 11.49
CA ALA A 368 -4.92 -10.64 12.86
C ALA A 368 -6.29 -11.31 12.86
N LYS A 369 -7.17 -10.90 11.96
CA LYS A 369 -8.49 -11.53 11.80
C LYS A 369 -8.36 -12.98 11.31
N LEU A 370 -7.40 -13.24 10.42
CA LEU A 370 -7.15 -14.60 9.94
C LEU A 370 -6.70 -15.51 11.08
N LEU A 371 -5.86 -15.01 11.99
CA LEU A 371 -5.47 -15.76 13.18
C LEU A 371 -6.70 -16.09 14.04
N LEU A 372 -7.56 -15.11 14.29
CA LEU A 372 -8.79 -15.33 15.06
C LEU A 372 -9.71 -16.32 14.33
N LEU A 373 -9.82 -16.22 13.02
CA LEU A 373 -10.58 -17.19 12.23
C LEU A 373 -10.01 -18.60 12.37
N SER A 374 -8.69 -18.74 12.32
CA SER A 374 -8.07 -20.06 12.47
C SER A 374 -8.29 -20.63 13.89
N LEU A 375 -8.23 -19.77 14.90
CA LEU A 375 -8.49 -20.18 16.29
C LEU A 375 -9.95 -20.61 16.48
N ASN A 376 -10.87 -19.91 15.82
CA ASN A 376 -12.32 -20.15 15.92
C ASN A 376 -12.85 -21.08 14.81
N GLY A 377 -11.96 -21.78 14.11
CA GLY A 377 -12.37 -22.77 13.11
C GLY A 377 -13.14 -22.17 11.93
N GLY A 378 -12.85 -20.92 11.59
CA GLY A 378 -13.48 -20.21 10.48
C GLY A 378 -14.56 -19.22 10.88
N TYR A 379 -14.92 -19.13 12.17
CA TYR A 379 -15.98 -18.23 12.61
C TYR A 379 -15.40 -16.88 13.06
N ASP A 380 -15.89 -15.79 12.47
CA ASP A 380 -15.48 -14.43 12.83
C ASP A 380 -16.44 -13.87 13.89
N THR A 381 -15.97 -13.74 15.11
CA THR A 381 -16.77 -13.24 16.23
C THR A 381 -17.21 -11.79 16.05
N ALA A 382 -16.44 -10.99 15.29
CA ALA A 382 -16.77 -9.57 15.10
C ALA A 382 -17.89 -9.34 14.08
N SER A 383 -17.97 -10.18 13.04
CA SER A 383 -18.99 -10.02 11.99
C SER A 383 -20.09 -11.07 12.07
N GLY A 384 -19.95 -12.10 12.90
CA GLY A 384 -20.88 -13.20 12.99
C GLY A 384 -20.86 -14.13 11.77
N ILE A 385 -19.81 -14.05 10.96
CA ILE A 385 -19.73 -14.80 9.69
C ILE A 385 -18.68 -15.88 9.81
N SER A 386 -19.00 -17.07 9.31
CA SER A 386 -18.01 -18.13 9.17
C SER A 386 -17.29 -17.97 7.85
N ALA A 387 -15.96 -17.99 7.88
CA ALA A 387 -15.10 -17.86 6.70
C ALA A 387 -13.90 -18.80 6.81
N GLY A 388 -13.58 -19.43 5.70
CA GLY A 388 -12.45 -20.32 5.65
C GLY A 388 -12.80 -21.78 5.96
N PRO A 389 -11.78 -22.60 6.23
CA PRO A 389 -12.01 -23.99 6.63
C PRO A 389 -12.94 -24.05 7.84
N GLN A 390 -13.99 -24.87 7.76
CA GLN A 390 -14.92 -25.03 8.88
C GLN A 390 -14.37 -26.12 9.79
N MET A 391 -13.88 -25.70 10.93
CA MET A 391 -13.28 -26.57 11.95
C MET A 391 -13.94 -26.29 13.29
N LYS A 392 -13.80 -27.21 14.23
CA LYS A 392 -14.22 -26.89 15.61
C LYS A 392 -13.24 -25.84 16.18
N PRO A 393 -13.72 -24.88 16.96
CA PRO A 393 -12.84 -23.97 17.67
C PRO A 393 -11.81 -24.75 18.51
N PHE A 394 -10.67 -24.12 18.78
CA PHE A 394 -9.72 -24.71 19.73
C PHE A 394 -10.40 -24.82 21.09
N GLU A 395 -10.35 -26.02 21.68
CA GLU A 395 -10.94 -26.30 22.99
C GLU A 395 -9.91 -26.31 24.12
N ASP A 396 -8.61 -26.15 23.77
CA ASP A 396 -7.52 -26.16 24.76
C ASP A 396 -7.64 -24.96 25.72
N GLU A 397 -7.41 -25.21 27.02
CA GLU A 397 -7.39 -24.17 28.06
C GLU A 397 -6.24 -23.19 27.88
N VAL A 398 -5.13 -23.65 27.29
CA VAL A 398 -3.96 -22.83 26.98
C VAL A 398 -3.58 -23.10 25.52
N LEU A 399 -3.49 -22.06 24.73
CA LEU A 399 -3.15 -22.19 23.30
C LEU A 399 -1.68 -22.62 23.13
N SER A 400 -1.49 -23.65 22.30
CA SER A 400 -0.15 -24.09 21.87
C SER A 400 0.26 -23.32 20.62
N TYR A 401 1.45 -22.74 20.65
CA TYR A 401 1.97 -22.00 19.49
C TYR A 401 1.95 -22.87 18.24
N ASP A 402 2.48 -24.08 18.31
CA ASP A 402 2.62 -24.94 17.14
C ASP A 402 1.27 -25.35 16.55
N LYS A 403 0.32 -25.71 17.40
CA LYS A 403 -1.05 -26.03 16.97
C LYS A 403 -1.75 -24.81 16.36
N VAL A 404 -1.62 -23.65 17.01
CA VAL A 404 -2.22 -22.40 16.49
C VAL A 404 -1.55 -22.01 15.17
N TYR A 405 -0.23 -22.10 15.09
CA TYR A 405 0.50 -21.75 13.87
C TYR A 405 0.13 -22.68 12.71
N GLU A 406 0.07 -23.98 12.95
CA GLU A 406 -0.35 -24.97 11.94
C GLU A 406 -1.74 -24.63 11.39
N ARG A 407 -2.70 -24.42 12.29
CA ARG A 407 -4.08 -24.07 11.89
C ARG A 407 -4.11 -22.69 11.20
N PHE A 408 -3.34 -21.72 11.69
CA PHE A 408 -3.24 -20.42 11.04
C PHE A 408 -2.74 -20.56 9.59
N CYS A 409 -1.75 -21.40 9.35
CA CYS A 409 -1.23 -21.64 8.01
C CYS A 409 -2.31 -22.25 7.09
N GLU A 410 -3.15 -23.13 7.62
CA GLU A 410 -4.28 -23.68 6.89
C GLU A 410 -5.27 -22.59 6.47
N TYR A 411 -5.61 -21.72 7.41
CA TYR A 411 -6.50 -20.59 7.13
C TYR A 411 -5.84 -19.57 6.20
N ALA A 412 -4.55 -19.36 6.33
CA ALA A 412 -3.84 -18.45 5.43
C ALA A 412 -3.82 -18.99 3.99
N ALA A 413 -3.56 -20.28 3.81
CA ALA A 413 -3.61 -20.90 2.49
C ALA A 413 -4.98 -20.77 1.84
N TRP A 414 -6.06 -20.94 2.63
CA TRP A 414 -7.43 -20.68 2.15
C TRP A 414 -7.63 -19.21 1.79
N LEU A 415 -7.31 -18.29 2.72
CA LEU A 415 -7.55 -16.87 2.52
C LEU A 415 -6.77 -16.33 1.32
N LEU A 416 -5.52 -16.75 1.16
CA LEU A 416 -4.67 -16.27 0.08
C LEU A 416 -5.20 -16.75 -1.28
N ARG A 417 -5.69 -17.97 -1.37
CA ARG A 417 -6.34 -18.47 -2.58
C ARG A 417 -7.61 -17.67 -2.90
N LEU A 418 -8.43 -17.40 -1.89
CA LEU A 418 -9.63 -16.57 -2.04
C LEU A 418 -9.27 -15.15 -2.49
N TYR A 419 -8.22 -14.60 -1.93
CA TYR A 419 -7.72 -13.26 -2.22
C TYR A 419 -7.33 -13.12 -3.70
N VAL A 420 -6.50 -14.03 -4.20
CA VAL A 420 -6.09 -13.99 -5.61
C VAL A 420 -7.32 -14.07 -6.51
N ASN A 421 -8.24 -14.97 -6.22
CA ASN A 421 -9.44 -15.12 -7.03
C ASN A 421 -10.35 -13.89 -6.99
N THR A 422 -10.50 -13.25 -5.85
CA THR A 422 -11.31 -12.02 -5.74
C THR A 422 -10.70 -10.91 -6.60
N MET A 423 -9.38 -10.75 -6.54
CA MET A 423 -8.69 -9.75 -7.36
C MET A 423 -8.84 -10.05 -8.85
N ASN A 424 -8.78 -11.32 -9.22
CA ASN A 424 -8.96 -11.72 -10.64
C ASN A 424 -10.35 -11.32 -11.17
N VAL A 425 -11.41 -11.52 -10.37
CA VAL A 425 -12.77 -11.12 -10.78
C VAL A 425 -12.86 -9.61 -11.02
N ILE A 426 -12.28 -8.83 -10.13
CA ILE A 426 -12.33 -7.36 -10.20
C ILE A 426 -11.66 -6.87 -11.49
N HIS A 427 -10.48 -7.40 -11.79
CA HIS A 427 -9.71 -6.94 -12.96
C HIS A 427 -10.34 -7.33 -14.28
N TYR A 428 -10.91 -8.53 -14.40
CA TYR A 428 -11.63 -8.93 -15.59
C TYR A 428 -12.79 -7.97 -15.92
N MET A 429 -13.56 -7.56 -14.90
CA MET A 429 -14.70 -6.64 -15.11
C MET A 429 -14.26 -5.27 -15.59
N HIS A 430 -13.08 -4.82 -15.17
CA HIS A 430 -12.55 -3.53 -15.63
C HIS A 430 -11.99 -3.62 -17.04
N ASP A 431 -11.31 -4.69 -17.34
CA ASP A 431 -10.78 -4.94 -18.67
C ASP A 431 -11.91 -5.04 -19.71
N LYS A 432 -13.00 -5.67 -19.32
CA LYS A 432 -14.19 -5.85 -20.18
C LYS A 432 -14.78 -4.51 -20.66
N TYR A 433 -14.58 -3.43 -19.93
CA TYR A 433 -15.10 -2.11 -20.31
C TYR A 433 -14.02 -1.21 -20.92
N ALA A 434 -12.86 -1.76 -21.23
CA ALA A 434 -11.79 -1.17 -22.04
C ALA A 434 -11.11 0.10 -21.50
N TYR A 435 -11.25 0.38 -20.20
CA TYR A 435 -10.62 1.59 -19.64
C TYR A 435 -9.10 1.49 -19.59
N GLU A 436 -8.57 0.30 -19.35
CA GLU A 436 -7.14 0.09 -19.19
C GLU A 436 -6.37 0.36 -20.48
N SER A 437 -6.93 0.00 -21.61
CA SER A 437 -6.27 0.18 -22.91
C SER A 437 -5.92 1.65 -23.18
N SER A 438 -6.85 2.58 -22.93
CA SER A 438 -6.59 4.00 -23.16
C SER A 438 -5.56 4.57 -22.17
N GLN A 439 -5.58 4.11 -20.92
CA GLN A 439 -4.61 4.54 -19.90
C GLN A 439 -3.18 4.17 -20.28
N MET A 440 -3.01 3.06 -21.00
CA MET A 440 -1.69 2.56 -21.38
C MET A 440 -1.13 3.27 -22.63
N ALA A 441 -1.78 4.32 -23.10
CA ALA A 441 -1.33 5.07 -24.28
C ALA A 441 0.09 5.62 -24.15
N LEU A 442 0.55 5.88 -22.92
CA LEU A 442 1.89 6.40 -22.61
C LEU A 442 2.81 5.31 -22.03
N HIS A 443 2.46 4.04 -22.28
CA HIS A 443 3.29 2.88 -21.91
C HIS A 443 3.89 2.24 -23.17
N ASP A 444 4.90 1.41 -22.96
CA ASP A 444 5.40 0.50 -23.98
C ASP A 444 4.28 -0.47 -24.36
N THR A 445 4.35 -1.04 -25.56
CA THR A 445 3.31 -1.96 -26.04
C THR A 445 3.32 -3.27 -25.24
N GLU A 446 4.51 -3.74 -24.88
CA GLU A 446 4.64 -4.90 -23.99
C GLU A 446 4.75 -4.41 -22.54
N VAL A 447 3.70 -4.62 -21.75
CA VAL A 447 3.63 -4.17 -20.37
C VAL A 447 3.80 -5.35 -19.43
N HIS A 448 4.77 -5.25 -18.52
CA HIS A 448 4.92 -6.23 -17.44
C HIS A 448 3.90 -5.92 -16.34
N ARG A 449 3.14 -6.92 -15.94
CA ARG A 449 2.04 -6.77 -14.99
C ARG A 449 2.38 -7.36 -13.63
N PHE A 450 2.07 -6.63 -12.59
CA PHE A 450 2.09 -7.11 -11.22
C PHE A 450 0.66 -7.27 -10.71
N MET A 451 0.46 -8.19 -9.78
CA MET A 451 -0.77 -8.25 -8.99
C MET A 451 -0.38 -8.06 -7.52
N ALA A 452 -0.85 -6.97 -6.95
CA ALA A 452 -0.49 -6.57 -5.58
C ALA A 452 -1.45 -7.19 -4.58
N PHE A 453 -0.90 -7.88 -3.60
CA PHE A 453 -1.62 -8.44 -2.46
C PHE A 453 -1.15 -7.71 -1.22
N GLY A 454 -2.04 -7.50 -0.26
CA GLY A 454 -1.69 -6.82 0.98
C GLY A 454 -2.11 -7.60 2.22
N ILE A 455 -1.43 -7.33 3.32
CA ILE A 455 -1.79 -7.88 4.63
C ILE A 455 -1.95 -6.74 5.64
N ALA A 456 -2.84 -6.97 6.61
CA ALA A 456 -3.09 -6.06 7.71
C ALA A 456 -2.94 -6.80 9.03
N GLY A 457 -2.48 -6.10 10.06
CA GLY A 457 -2.39 -6.65 11.41
C GLY A 457 -1.15 -7.49 11.66
N LEU A 458 -0.08 -7.26 10.90
CA LEU A 458 1.15 -8.05 11.07
C LEU A 458 1.65 -8.01 12.52
N SER A 459 1.75 -6.84 13.14
CA SER A 459 2.22 -6.73 14.52
C SER A 459 1.28 -7.45 15.51
N VAL A 460 -0.03 -7.37 15.29
CA VAL A 460 -1.03 -8.03 16.16
C VAL A 460 -0.87 -9.55 16.12
N ILE A 461 -0.79 -10.14 14.91
CA ILE A 461 -0.64 -11.59 14.80
C ILE A 461 0.74 -12.03 15.31
N THR A 462 1.77 -11.24 15.04
CA THR A 462 3.14 -11.52 15.52
C THR A 462 3.17 -11.57 17.05
N ASP A 463 2.63 -10.55 17.71
CA ASP A 463 2.57 -10.49 19.17
C ASP A 463 1.67 -11.59 19.74
N SER A 464 0.56 -11.91 19.05
CA SER A 464 -0.34 -13.00 19.46
C SER A 464 0.36 -14.36 19.45
N LEU A 465 1.10 -14.65 18.38
CA LEU A 465 1.87 -15.89 18.29
C LEU A 465 3.01 -15.90 19.30
N SER A 466 3.63 -14.76 19.56
CA SER A 466 4.65 -14.61 20.61
C SER A 466 4.04 -14.88 22.00
N ALA A 467 2.87 -14.33 22.28
CA ALA A 467 2.18 -14.56 23.55
C ALA A 467 1.87 -16.06 23.74
N ILE A 468 1.34 -16.73 22.70
CA ILE A 468 1.03 -18.16 22.76
C ILE A 468 2.31 -18.98 22.96
N LYS A 469 3.44 -18.54 22.40
CA LYS A 469 4.72 -19.27 22.46
C LYS A 469 5.44 -19.08 23.80
N TYR A 470 5.42 -17.87 24.36
CA TYR A 470 6.28 -17.51 25.50
C TYR A 470 5.53 -17.19 26.79
N ALA A 471 4.20 -17.03 26.74
CA ALA A 471 3.37 -16.81 27.90
C ALA A 471 2.34 -17.94 28.03
N ARG A 472 1.39 -17.79 28.97
CA ARG A 472 0.28 -18.72 29.11
C ARG A 472 -0.98 -18.02 28.61
N VAL A 473 -1.52 -18.47 27.47
CA VAL A 473 -2.73 -17.90 26.87
C VAL A 473 -3.87 -18.89 27.06
N THR A 474 -4.88 -18.46 27.79
CA THR A 474 -6.10 -19.26 28.08
C THR A 474 -7.26 -18.59 27.34
N PRO A 475 -7.93 -19.32 26.42
CA PRO A 475 -9.09 -18.74 25.73
C PRO A 475 -10.30 -18.61 26.66
N VAL A 476 -11.05 -17.53 26.49
CA VAL A 476 -12.32 -17.29 27.18
C VAL A 476 -13.44 -17.54 26.16
N ARG A 477 -14.41 -18.40 26.53
CA ARG A 477 -15.45 -18.87 25.61
C ARG A 477 -16.82 -18.32 25.95
N ASP A 478 -17.66 -18.22 24.94
CA ASP A 478 -19.09 -17.92 25.12
C ASP A 478 -19.88 -19.22 25.44
N GLU A 479 -21.19 -19.10 25.59
CA GLU A 479 -22.08 -20.21 25.91
C GLU A 479 -22.14 -21.30 24.84
N ASN A 480 -21.69 -21.01 23.64
CA ASN A 480 -21.63 -21.93 22.50
C ASN A 480 -20.26 -22.59 22.33
N GLY A 481 -19.30 -22.26 23.23
CA GLY A 481 -17.96 -22.82 23.20
C GLY A 481 -16.98 -22.06 22.27
N TYR A 482 -17.40 -20.96 21.66
CA TYR A 482 -16.53 -20.18 20.79
C TYR A 482 -15.64 -19.23 21.59
N ILE A 483 -14.39 -19.09 21.16
CA ILE A 483 -13.42 -18.21 21.79
C ILE A 483 -13.76 -16.77 21.43
N THR A 484 -14.04 -15.95 22.44
CA THR A 484 -14.41 -14.53 22.28
C THR A 484 -13.39 -13.58 22.91
N ASP A 485 -12.53 -14.09 23.81
CA ASP A 485 -11.51 -13.29 24.48
C ASP A 485 -10.37 -14.20 24.95
N PHE A 486 -9.31 -13.63 25.51
CA PHE A 486 -8.13 -14.36 25.97
C PHE A 486 -7.65 -13.80 27.31
N LYS A 487 -7.20 -14.71 28.18
CA LYS A 487 -6.48 -14.37 29.40
C LYS A 487 -5.01 -14.72 29.16
N THR A 488 -4.15 -13.72 29.13
CA THR A 488 -2.71 -13.90 28.88
C THR A 488 -1.96 -13.58 30.16
N GLU A 489 -1.23 -14.58 30.66
CA GLU A 489 -0.49 -14.50 31.92
C GLU A 489 0.99 -14.76 31.65
N GLY A 490 1.84 -13.87 32.18
CA GLY A 490 3.28 -13.91 31.95
C GLY A 490 3.72 -12.87 30.91
N ASP A 491 5.01 -12.71 30.78
CA ASP A 491 5.59 -11.77 29.82
C ASP A 491 6.00 -12.49 28.54
N PHE A 492 6.01 -11.77 27.43
CA PHE A 492 6.40 -12.30 26.12
C PHE A 492 7.08 -11.21 25.30
N PRO A 493 8.00 -11.61 24.38
CA PRO A 493 8.62 -10.62 23.48
C PRO A 493 7.57 -9.96 22.60
N LYS A 494 7.67 -8.63 22.46
CA LYS A 494 6.75 -7.83 21.64
C LYS A 494 7.51 -7.23 20.45
N PHE A 495 6.90 -7.27 19.28
CA PHE A 495 7.46 -6.74 18.04
C PHE A 495 7.71 -5.23 18.20
N GLY A 496 8.89 -4.76 17.75
CA GLY A 496 9.28 -3.37 17.87
C GLY A 496 10.33 -3.10 18.95
N ASN A 497 10.95 -4.16 19.50
CA ASN A 497 11.94 -4.04 20.56
C ASN A 497 13.31 -4.65 20.21
N ASP A 498 13.52 -4.92 18.90
CA ASP A 498 14.75 -5.52 18.36
C ASP A 498 15.05 -6.88 19.00
N ASP A 499 14.02 -7.69 19.21
CA ASP A 499 14.11 -9.01 19.84
C ASP A 499 13.87 -10.09 18.77
N ASP A 500 14.91 -10.84 18.42
CA ASP A 500 14.84 -11.85 17.36
C ASP A 500 13.83 -12.97 17.67
N ARG A 501 13.47 -13.21 18.94
CA ARG A 501 12.46 -14.22 19.28
C ARG A 501 11.11 -13.91 18.64
N VAL A 502 10.71 -12.63 18.59
CA VAL A 502 9.44 -12.20 18.01
C VAL A 502 9.62 -11.67 16.57
N ASP A 503 10.73 -11.00 16.28
CA ASP A 503 10.98 -10.44 14.94
C ASP A 503 11.03 -11.55 13.88
N THR A 504 11.54 -12.75 14.24
CA THR A 504 11.56 -13.92 13.36
C THR A 504 10.15 -14.42 13.04
N ILE A 505 9.20 -14.28 13.99
CA ILE A 505 7.79 -14.65 13.74
C ILE A 505 7.23 -13.74 12.63
N ALA A 506 7.42 -12.41 12.74
CA ALA A 506 6.95 -11.46 11.74
C ALA A 506 7.53 -11.77 10.34
N LYS A 507 8.83 -12.03 10.29
CA LYS A 507 9.52 -12.37 9.05
C LYS A 507 8.98 -13.66 8.42
N SER A 508 8.74 -14.69 9.25
CA SER A 508 8.20 -15.96 8.79
C SER A 508 6.78 -15.82 8.24
N LEU A 509 5.98 -14.96 8.86
CA LEU A 509 4.60 -14.70 8.39
C LEU A 509 4.57 -14.06 7.00
N THR A 510 5.40 -13.05 6.75
CA THR A 510 5.44 -12.41 5.43
C THR A 510 5.92 -13.40 4.36
N HIS A 511 6.95 -14.20 4.70
CA HIS A 511 7.46 -15.24 3.79
C HIS A 511 6.39 -16.30 3.48
N LEU A 512 5.66 -16.75 4.50
CA LEU A 512 4.56 -17.72 4.33
C LEU A 512 3.49 -17.17 3.40
N VAL A 513 3.05 -15.93 3.61
CA VAL A 513 1.98 -15.34 2.82
C VAL A 513 2.36 -15.29 1.33
N ILE A 514 3.52 -14.75 0.98
CA ILE A 514 3.90 -14.61 -0.44
C ILE A 514 4.13 -15.99 -1.07
N THR A 515 4.69 -16.94 -0.30
CA THR A 515 4.91 -18.30 -0.79
C THR A 515 3.57 -18.99 -1.12
N GLU A 516 2.58 -18.83 -0.26
CA GLU A 516 1.25 -19.43 -0.48
C GLU A 516 0.52 -18.75 -1.66
N LEU A 517 0.62 -17.42 -1.78
CA LEU A 517 0.02 -16.67 -2.90
C LEU A 517 0.57 -17.17 -4.25
N ARG A 518 1.89 -17.38 -4.33
CA ARG A 518 2.57 -17.79 -5.57
C ARG A 518 2.19 -19.19 -6.06
N LYS A 519 1.52 -20.00 -5.26
CA LYS A 519 1.06 -21.34 -5.66
C LYS A 519 -0.12 -21.29 -6.63
N THR A 520 -0.80 -20.16 -6.77
CA THR A 520 -2.00 -20.03 -7.58
C THR A 520 -1.78 -19.06 -8.74
N PRO A 521 -2.05 -19.46 -9.98
CA PRO A 521 -1.86 -18.58 -11.15
C PRO A 521 -2.73 -17.33 -11.08
N THR A 522 -2.18 -16.22 -11.55
CA THR A 522 -2.87 -14.93 -11.62
C THR A 522 -3.35 -14.64 -13.04
N TYR A 523 -4.32 -13.74 -13.14
CA TYR A 523 -4.83 -13.23 -14.41
C TYR A 523 -3.70 -12.56 -15.21
N ARG A 524 -3.63 -12.86 -16.51
CA ARG A 524 -2.62 -12.37 -17.46
C ARG A 524 -1.17 -12.63 -16.99
N ASN A 525 -0.97 -13.69 -16.21
CA ASN A 525 0.33 -14.09 -15.69
C ASN A 525 1.04 -12.96 -14.90
N ALA A 526 0.25 -12.09 -14.25
CA ALA A 526 0.80 -11.00 -13.45
C ALA A 526 1.67 -11.53 -12.32
N GLU A 527 2.83 -10.92 -12.07
CA GLU A 527 3.73 -11.33 -11.00
C GLU A 527 3.13 -10.97 -9.64
N HIS A 528 3.08 -11.93 -8.72
CA HIS A 528 2.57 -11.72 -7.36
C HIS A 528 3.53 -10.82 -6.58
N THR A 529 3.00 -9.76 -5.97
CA THR A 529 3.74 -8.91 -5.04
C THR A 529 2.94 -8.75 -3.75
N LEU A 530 3.64 -8.55 -2.62
CA LEU A 530 3.03 -8.44 -1.31
C LEU A 530 3.37 -7.09 -0.68
N SER A 531 2.39 -6.47 -0.03
CA SER A 531 2.62 -5.27 0.79
C SER A 531 2.20 -5.47 2.24
N VAL A 532 2.94 -4.81 3.13
CA VAL A 532 2.56 -4.63 4.53
C VAL A 532 2.21 -3.15 4.67
N LEU A 533 0.96 -2.83 4.31
CA LEU A 533 0.48 -1.45 4.20
C LEU A 533 -1.03 -1.42 4.46
N THR A 534 -1.49 -0.58 5.37
CA THR A 534 -2.92 -0.49 5.69
C THR A 534 -3.59 0.81 5.24
N ILE A 535 -2.81 1.86 4.98
CA ILE A 535 -3.39 3.19 4.78
C ILE A 535 -4.10 3.57 6.11
N THR A 536 -5.29 4.16 6.09
CA THR A 536 -6.06 4.39 7.33
C THR A 536 -7.04 3.25 7.65
N SER A 537 -7.04 2.21 6.84
CA SER A 537 -7.96 1.08 7.03
C SER A 537 -7.60 0.19 8.24
N ASN A 538 -6.44 0.43 8.87
CA ASN A 538 -6.09 -0.23 10.14
C ASN A 538 -7.18 -0.05 11.21
N VAL A 539 -7.86 1.09 11.21
CA VAL A 539 -8.98 1.36 12.13
C VAL A 539 -10.15 0.41 11.82
N MET A 540 -10.53 0.33 10.56
CA MET A 540 -11.64 -0.52 10.14
C MET A 540 -11.35 -2.02 10.34
N TYR A 541 -10.12 -2.46 10.05
CA TYR A 541 -9.75 -3.86 10.30
C TYR A 541 -9.84 -4.19 11.79
N GLY A 542 -9.35 -3.32 12.68
CA GLY A 542 -9.43 -3.53 14.11
C GLY A 542 -10.86 -3.60 14.59
N LYS A 543 -11.70 -2.69 14.09
CA LYS A 543 -13.14 -2.61 14.43
C LYS A 543 -13.88 -3.94 14.16
N HIS A 544 -13.50 -4.62 13.09
CA HIS A 544 -14.14 -5.87 12.67
C HIS A 544 -13.34 -7.12 13.09
N THR A 545 -12.49 -7.01 14.11
CA THR A 545 -11.67 -8.11 14.62
C THR A 545 -11.89 -8.26 16.12
N GLY A 546 -12.19 -9.48 16.57
CA GLY A 546 -12.35 -9.84 17.98
C GLY A 546 -11.08 -9.61 18.80
N ALA A 547 -11.12 -9.86 20.10
CA ALA A 547 -9.95 -9.81 20.98
C ALA A 547 -8.89 -10.79 20.49
N THR A 548 -7.61 -10.48 20.75
CA THR A 548 -6.49 -11.29 20.24
C THR A 548 -5.55 -11.73 21.39
N PRO A 549 -4.85 -12.87 21.24
CA PRO A 549 -4.02 -13.44 22.31
C PRO A 549 -2.95 -12.52 22.91
N ASP A 550 -2.54 -11.49 22.15
CA ASP A 550 -1.57 -10.48 22.62
C ASP A 550 -2.17 -9.46 23.61
N GLY A 551 -3.45 -9.62 23.96
CA GLY A 551 -4.17 -8.72 24.89
C GLY A 551 -4.87 -7.56 24.23
N ARG A 552 -4.90 -7.49 22.87
CA ARG A 552 -5.65 -6.44 22.17
C ARG A 552 -7.15 -6.72 22.33
N GLN A 553 -7.88 -5.72 22.77
CA GLN A 553 -9.32 -5.84 22.97
C GLN A 553 -10.09 -5.80 21.65
N ALA A 554 -11.23 -6.51 21.60
CA ALA A 554 -12.10 -6.51 20.42
C ALA A 554 -12.43 -5.07 19.98
N GLY A 555 -12.36 -4.81 18.67
CA GLY A 555 -12.69 -3.50 18.12
C GLY A 555 -11.57 -2.46 18.14
N THR A 556 -10.49 -2.71 18.86
CA THR A 556 -9.36 -1.76 18.94
C THR A 556 -8.63 -1.69 17.58
N PRO A 557 -8.27 -0.49 17.09
CA PRO A 557 -7.51 -0.37 15.84
C PRO A 557 -6.20 -1.15 15.86
N PHE A 558 -5.76 -1.62 14.68
CA PHE A 558 -4.41 -2.17 14.51
C PHE A 558 -3.41 -1.02 14.36
N ALA A 559 -2.14 -1.30 14.58
CA ALA A 559 -1.07 -0.41 14.14
C ALA A 559 -1.06 -0.37 12.59
N PRO A 560 -0.70 0.77 11.98
CA PRO A 560 -0.70 0.88 10.53
C PRO A 560 0.51 0.15 9.91
N GLY A 561 0.27 -0.50 8.77
CA GLY A 561 1.33 -1.15 8.00
C GLY A 561 2.17 -2.13 8.81
N ALA A 562 3.48 -1.93 8.80
CA ALA A 562 4.45 -2.75 9.50
C ALA A 562 4.80 -2.22 10.90
N ASN A 563 4.11 -1.18 11.34
CA ASN A 563 4.37 -0.59 12.67
C ASN A 563 4.14 -1.61 13.79
N PRO A 564 4.97 -1.58 14.83
CA PRO A 564 4.64 -2.26 16.09
C PRO A 564 3.32 -1.73 16.65
N MET A 565 2.65 -2.53 17.48
CA MET A 565 1.42 -2.08 18.17
C MET A 565 1.76 -0.93 19.10
N HIS A 566 0.85 0.04 19.13
CA HIS A 566 1.04 1.29 19.89
C HIS A 566 1.40 1.04 21.35
N ASN A 567 2.41 1.75 21.81
CA ASN A 567 2.87 1.73 23.21
C ASN A 567 3.43 0.38 23.68
N ARG A 568 3.88 -0.48 22.74
CA ARG A 568 4.57 -1.74 23.07
C ARG A 568 6.07 -1.67 22.82
N GLU A 569 6.54 -0.54 22.28
CA GLU A 569 7.95 -0.28 21.98
C GLU A 569 8.61 0.26 23.25
N GLU A 570 9.26 -0.61 23.98
CA GLU A 570 9.84 -0.31 25.30
C GLU A 570 11.34 0.02 25.22
N ASN A 571 12.01 -0.32 24.09
CA ASN A 571 13.46 -0.19 23.95
C ASN A 571 13.88 1.01 23.08
N GLY A 572 12.98 1.99 22.88
CA GLY A 572 13.30 3.23 22.18
C GLY A 572 13.13 3.16 20.65
N ALA A 573 13.35 4.31 20.05
CA ALA A 573 13.11 4.52 18.61
C ALA A 573 13.94 3.59 17.72
N LEU A 574 15.22 3.43 18.02
CA LEU A 574 16.12 2.63 17.18
C LEU A 574 15.76 1.15 17.22
N ALA A 575 15.33 0.64 18.37
CA ALA A 575 14.89 -0.76 18.47
C ALA A 575 13.63 -0.99 17.64
N SER A 576 12.69 -0.05 17.67
CA SER A 576 11.47 -0.12 16.85
C SER A 576 11.83 -0.19 15.36
N LEU A 577 12.68 0.72 14.90
CA LEU A 577 13.15 0.74 13.51
C LEU A 577 13.88 -0.54 13.12
N ASN A 578 14.71 -1.08 14.02
CA ASN A 578 15.46 -2.33 13.77
C ASN A 578 14.53 -3.52 13.54
N SER A 579 13.47 -3.66 14.34
CA SER A 579 12.49 -4.75 14.17
C SER A 579 11.86 -4.68 12.78
N VAL A 580 11.40 -3.50 12.35
CA VAL A 580 10.77 -3.32 11.04
C VAL A 580 11.78 -3.58 9.90
N ALA A 581 13.03 -3.15 10.07
CA ALA A 581 14.09 -3.33 9.07
C ALA A 581 14.43 -4.79 8.79
N LYS A 582 14.07 -5.72 9.70
CA LYS A 582 14.29 -7.15 9.50
C LYS A 582 13.31 -7.80 8.51
N LEU A 583 12.20 -7.12 8.19
CA LEU A 583 11.24 -7.63 7.20
C LEU A 583 11.87 -7.60 5.81
N SER A 584 11.69 -8.69 5.05
CA SER A 584 12.34 -8.87 3.75
C SER A 584 11.62 -8.09 2.65
N TYR A 585 12.31 -7.17 1.97
CA TYR A 585 11.77 -6.51 0.79
C TYR A 585 11.57 -7.51 -0.36
N ASP A 586 12.39 -8.56 -0.46
CA ASP A 586 12.21 -9.59 -1.50
C ASP A 586 10.88 -10.33 -1.34
N ASP A 587 10.40 -10.48 -0.11
CA ASP A 587 9.08 -11.07 0.15
C ASP A 587 7.95 -10.05 -0.05
N CYS A 588 8.22 -8.76 0.16
CA CYS A 588 7.21 -7.71 0.20
C CYS A 588 7.49 -6.61 -0.82
N ARG A 589 7.61 -6.97 -2.10
CA ARG A 589 7.97 -6.04 -3.18
C ARG A 589 6.91 -4.97 -3.49
N ASP A 590 5.68 -5.13 -3.01
CA ASP A 590 4.67 -4.07 -3.09
C ASP A 590 4.79 -3.08 -1.92
N GLY A 591 5.76 -3.28 -1.03
CA GLY A 591 6.18 -2.30 -0.04
C GLY A 591 5.92 -2.67 1.41
N ILE A 592 6.78 -2.13 2.27
CA ILE A 592 6.72 -2.32 3.74
C ILE A 592 6.58 -0.94 4.35
N SER A 593 5.36 -0.53 4.70
CA SER A 593 5.09 0.81 5.19
C SER A 593 5.36 0.92 6.69
N ASN A 594 6.24 1.83 7.06
CA ASN A 594 6.52 2.17 8.46
C ASN A 594 6.22 3.65 8.67
N THR A 595 5.53 4.00 9.76
CA THR A 595 5.24 5.39 10.13
C THR A 595 5.90 5.67 11.48
N PHE A 596 6.88 6.55 11.46
CA PHE A 596 7.75 6.85 12.58
C PHE A 596 7.43 8.24 13.11
N SER A 597 6.97 8.32 14.35
CA SER A 597 6.66 9.60 15.00
C SER A 597 7.65 9.82 16.16
N ILE A 598 8.31 10.96 16.15
CA ILE A 598 9.33 11.28 17.13
C ILE A 598 9.17 12.75 17.58
N THR A 599 9.36 13.00 18.87
CA THR A 599 9.27 14.38 19.36
C THR A 599 10.49 15.19 18.89
N PRO A 600 10.31 16.47 18.57
CA PRO A 600 11.44 17.31 18.15
C PRO A 600 12.60 17.31 19.15
N GLU A 601 12.30 17.27 20.45
CA GLU A 601 13.29 17.32 21.53
C GLU A 601 14.16 16.04 21.54
N THR A 602 13.57 14.90 21.22
CA THR A 602 14.31 13.63 21.12
C THR A 602 15.28 13.63 19.94
N LEU A 603 14.88 14.26 18.82
CA LEU A 603 15.79 14.41 17.66
C LEU A 603 16.94 15.39 17.97
N GLY A 604 16.69 16.44 18.74
CA GLY A 604 17.76 17.40 19.06
C GLY A 604 17.23 18.70 19.63
N ARG A 605 18.12 19.41 20.33
CA ARG A 605 17.79 20.68 20.97
C ARG A 605 17.68 21.83 19.97
N THR A 606 18.44 21.77 18.89
CA THR A 606 18.47 22.81 17.85
C THR A 606 17.99 22.23 16.52
N GLY A 607 17.54 23.10 15.60
CA GLY A 607 17.14 22.68 14.27
C GLY A 607 18.26 21.96 13.51
N GLY A 608 19.49 22.45 13.67
CA GLY A 608 20.67 21.82 13.05
C GLY A 608 20.93 20.41 13.58
N GLU A 609 20.78 20.21 14.89
CA GLU A 609 20.91 18.90 15.52
C GLU A 609 19.82 17.95 15.02
N ARG A 610 18.58 18.42 14.96
CA ARG A 610 17.43 17.62 14.48
C ARG A 610 17.66 17.12 13.06
N VAL A 611 18.10 18.01 12.17
CA VAL A 611 18.43 17.66 10.78
C VAL A 611 19.54 16.61 10.74
N LYS A 612 20.64 16.85 11.44
CA LYS A 612 21.79 15.93 11.48
C LYS A 612 21.38 14.55 11.99
N ASN A 613 20.64 14.53 13.09
CA ASN A 613 20.24 13.26 13.72
C ASN A 613 19.22 12.50 12.88
N LEU A 614 18.29 13.21 12.23
CA LEU A 614 17.34 12.55 11.31
C LEU A 614 18.08 11.93 10.11
N VAL A 615 19.06 12.62 9.53
CA VAL A 615 19.90 12.02 8.46
C VAL A 615 20.56 10.73 8.97
N SER A 616 21.13 10.76 10.19
CA SER A 616 21.80 9.58 10.77
C SER A 616 20.82 8.42 10.98
N VAL A 617 19.60 8.72 11.45
CA VAL A 617 18.54 7.70 11.62
C VAL A 617 18.17 7.08 10.27
N LEU A 618 17.95 7.90 9.24
CA LEU A 618 17.59 7.43 7.90
C LEU A 618 18.72 6.59 7.30
N ASP A 619 19.97 7.07 7.38
CA ASP A 619 21.12 6.31 6.87
C ASP A 619 21.26 4.96 7.60
N GLY A 620 21.10 4.95 8.92
CA GLY A 620 21.18 3.71 9.72
C GLY A 620 20.06 2.73 9.38
N TYR A 621 18.83 3.23 9.27
CA TYR A 621 17.64 2.43 8.94
C TYR A 621 17.78 1.78 7.56
N PHE A 622 18.13 2.58 6.57
CA PHE A 622 18.25 2.07 5.19
C PHE A 622 19.50 1.21 4.98
N ALA A 623 20.57 1.43 5.75
CA ALA A 623 21.74 0.53 5.73
C ALA A 623 21.39 -0.90 6.20
N LYS A 624 20.35 -1.05 7.01
CA LYS A 624 19.82 -2.36 7.44
C LYS A 624 18.86 -2.98 6.41
N LYS A 625 18.77 -2.40 5.22
CA LYS A 625 17.93 -2.84 4.09
C LYS A 625 16.42 -2.64 4.33
N ALA A 626 16.04 -1.79 5.26
CA ALA A 626 14.65 -1.38 5.41
C ALA A 626 14.14 -0.74 4.12
N HIS A 627 12.83 -0.83 3.86
CA HIS A 627 12.28 -0.36 2.59
C HIS A 627 11.78 1.08 2.65
N HIS A 628 10.93 1.43 3.62
CA HIS A 628 10.17 2.68 3.57
C HIS A 628 9.97 3.26 4.97
N ILE A 629 9.92 4.58 5.06
CA ILE A 629 9.57 5.26 6.30
C ILE A 629 8.83 6.58 6.03
N ASN A 630 7.69 6.76 6.70
CA ASN A 630 7.06 8.06 6.93
C ASN A 630 7.67 8.66 8.19
N VAL A 631 8.00 9.94 8.18
CA VAL A 631 8.54 10.61 9.37
C VAL A 631 7.60 11.74 9.79
N ASN A 632 7.14 11.69 11.05
CA ASN A 632 6.42 12.78 11.71
C ASN A 632 7.31 13.33 12.82
N VAL A 633 7.61 14.62 12.78
CA VAL A 633 8.40 15.29 13.83
C VAL A 633 7.48 16.27 14.55
N LEU A 634 6.73 15.76 15.52
CA LEU A 634 5.75 16.57 16.25
C LEU A 634 5.44 15.97 17.62
N ASN A 635 4.82 16.77 18.46
CA ASN A 635 4.38 16.37 19.80
C ASN A 635 2.92 15.90 19.75
N ARG A 636 2.61 14.84 20.53
CA ARG A 636 1.23 14.35 20.69
C ARG A 636 0.28 15.46 21.12
N GLN A 637 0.76 16.39 21.95
CA GLN A 637 -0.06 17.48 22.47
C GLN A 637 -0.64 18.35 21.34
N THR A 638 0.13 18.59 20.25
CA THR A 638 -0.33 19.33 19.09
C THR A 638 -1.56 18.67 18.45
N LEU A 639 -1.54 17.32 18.36
CA LEU A 639 -2.66 16.56 17.81
C LEU A 639 -3.89 16.63 18.74
N ILE A 640 -3.68 16.57 20.06
CA ILE A 640 -4.77 16.68 21.05
C ILE A 640 -5.42 18.07 20.94
N GLU A 641 -4.60 19.12 20.83
CA GLU A 641 -5.11 20.48 20.66
C GLU A 641 -5.91 20.61 19.36
N ALA A 642 -5.37 20.12 18.26
CA ALA A 642 -6.08 20.13 16.95
C ALA A 642 -7.37 19.33 17.01
N TYR A 643 -7.37 18.20 17.72
CA TYR A 643 -8.57 17.38 17.91
C TYR A 643 -9.66 18.16 18.67
N ASN A 644 -9.28 18.88 19.72
CA ASN A 644 -10.23 19.63 20.55
C ASN A 644 -10.70 20.93 19.87
N ASP A 645 -9.80 21.59 19.14
CA ASP A 645 -10.09 22.85 18.45
C ASP A 645 -9.57 22.79 17.00
N PRO A 646 -10.42 22.44 16.05
CA PRO A 646 -9.99 22.38 14.64
C PRO A 646 -9.46 23.68 14.06
N THR A 647 -9.70 24.83 14.69
CA THR A 647 -9.20 26.12 14.21
C THR A 647 -7.77 26.41 14.68
N ALA A 648 -7.28 25.67 15.68
CA ALA A 648 -5.94 25.87 16.24
C ALA A 648 -4.81 25.62 15.23
N TYR A 649 -4.97 24.58 14.39
CA TYR A 649 -3.94 24.18 13.44
C TYR A 649 -4.60 23.80 12.10
N PRO A 650 -5.19 24.78 11.36
CA PRO A 650 -6.04 24.46 10.21
C PRO A 650 -5.33 23.74 9.06
N ASN A 651 -4.02 23.87 8.94
CA ASN A 651 -3.23 23.27 7.87
C ASN A 651 -2.36 22.11 8.36
N LEU A 652 -2.65 21.57 9.57
CA LEU A 652 -1.84 20.50 10.16
C LEU A 652 -1.82 19.28 9.23
N THR A 653 -0.66 18.98 8.69
CA THR A 653 -0.41 17.83 7.82
C THR A 653 0.31 16.75 8.66
N ILE A 654 -0.11 15.50 8.50
CA ILE A 654 0.49 14.37 9.20
C ILE A 654 0.63 13.18 8.26
N ARG A 655 1.73 12.45 8.36
CA ARG A 655 1.95 11.18 7.68
C ARG A 655 1.19 10.08 8.42
N VAL A 656 0.37 9.30 7.72
CA VAL A 656 -0.47 8.28 8.38
C VAL A 656 -0.06 6.84 8.04
N SER A 657 0.10 6.48 6.78
CA SER A 657 0.59 5.16 6.35
C SER A 657 0.79 5.18 4.84
N GLY A 658 1.97 5.55 4.38
CA GLY A 658 2.29 5.66 2.96
C GLY A 658 1.80 6.93 2.29
N TYR A 659 1.17 7.84 3.05
CA TYR A 659 0.71 9.14 2.53
C TYR A 659 0.50 10.12 3.68
N ALA A 660 0.40 11.40 3.33
CA ALA A 660 0.07 12.45 4.28
C ALA A 660 -1.40 12.83 4.14
N VAL A 661 -1.96 13.39 5.20
CA VAL A 661 -3.33 13.94 5.20
C VAL A 661 -3.34 15.25 5.98
N ASN A 662 -4.32 16.11 5.70
CA ASN A 662 -4.68 17.16 6.63
C ASN A 662 -5.43 16.47 7.79
N PHE A 663 -4.95 16.67 9.01
CA PHE A 663 -5.45 15.97 10.21
C PHE A 663 -6.98 16.12 10.37
N HIS A 664 -7.52 17.31 10.03
CA HIS A 664 -8.95 17.60 10.20
C HIS A 664 -9.83 16.90 9.16
N LYS A 665 -9.25 16.35 8.08
CA LYS A 665 -9.99 15.57 7.09
C LYS A 665 -10.18 14.12 7.48
N LEU A 666 -9.52 13.68 8.54
CA LEU A 666 -9.71 12.33 9.10
C LEU A 666 -11.01 12.27 9.91
N SER A 667 -11.67 11.11 9.93
CA SER A 667 -12.80 10.89 10.84
C SER A 667 -12.33 11.00 12.30
N ARG A 668 -13.24 11.29 13.21
CA ARG A 668 -12.90 11.38 14.65
C ARG A 668 -12.28 10.10 15.18
N GLU A 669 -12.72 8.95 14.67
CA GLU A 669 -12.17 7.65 15.03
C GLU A 669 -10.70 7.52 14.55
N GLN A 670 -10.44 7.92 13.31
CA GLN A 670 -9.09 7.92 12.74
C GLN A 670 -8.17 8.93 13.46
N GLN A 671 -8.69 10.11 13.82
CA GLN A 671 -7.94 11.10 14.60
C GLN A 671 -7.51 10.53 15.95
N ARG A 672 -8.43 9.86 16.67
CA ARG A 672 -8.12 9.22 17.95
C ARG A 672 -7.05 8.13 17.79
N GLU A 673 -7.15 7.34 16.72
CA GLU A 673 -6.14 6.30 16.44
C GLU A 673 -4.76 6.93 16.25
N VAL A 674 -4.66 8.01 15.44
CA VAL A 674 -3.38 8.70 15.21
C VAL A 674 -2.81 9.25 16.53
N ILE A 675 -3.65 9.84 17.38
CA ILE A 675 -3.21 10.37 18.69
C ILE A 675 -2.68 9.25 19.59
N SER A 676 -3.26 8.03 19.48
CA SER A 676 -2.87 6.90 20.31
C SER A 676 -1.55 6.23 19.90
N ARG A 677 -1.00 6.56 18.72
CA ARG A 677 0.23 5.95 18.22
C ARG A 677 1.43 6.25 19.11
N THR A 678 2.47 5.43 18.99
CA THR A 678 3.73 5.67 19.70
C THR A 678 4.39 6.95 19.17
N PHE A 679 4.73 7.85 20.08
CA PHE A 679 5.59 9.02 19.82
C PHE A 679 6.87 8.76 20.60
N HIS A 680 7.96 8.54 19.86
CA HIS A 680 9.24 8.20 20.50
C HIS A 680 9.79 9.42 21.26
N GLU A 681 9.99 9.24 22.56
CA GLU A 681 10.56 10.23 23.47
C GLU A 681 11.98 9.83 23.91
N ALA A 682 12.51 8.73 23.36
CA ALA A 682 13.88 8.23 23.53
C ALA A 682 14.36 7.55 22.24
N MET A 683 15.66 7.67 21.97
CA MET A 683 16.31 7.07 20.79
C MET A 683 16.56 5.58 20.95
#